data_80c35e5a0e6770bf8889ae83968254b0
#
_entry.id   80c35e5a0e6770bf8889ae83968254b0
#
_cell.length_a   1.000
_cell.length_b   1.000
_cell.length_c   1.000
_cell.angle_alpha   90.00
_cell.angle_beta   90.00
_cell.angle_gamma   90.00
#
_symmetry.space_group_name_H-M   'P 1'
#
loop_
_entity.id
_entity.type
_entity.pdbx_description
1 polymer ?
#
loop_
_entity_poly.entity_id
_entity_poly.type
_entity_poly.pdbx_seq_one_letter_code
_entity_poly.pdbx_strand_id
1 'polypeptide(L)'
;MSRRKRTPDASPGRAPTVAPNVASAATPAAGLGTAPAIEMHGITRVFEGSERAVLDRLDLVVERGEFLAIIGPSGSGKSTLLNAIGLLDTPTSGTYSLFGKNTEGLSDRERDEMRRDHLGFIFQSSNMLLDETSTTNASMGLRVQGVPYSERLQRTEETLEFLGLSDRASIRTRYLSGGEKQRCAIARALATRPPLILADEPTGNLDSHNSAKVIEILQRINATGCTVLVITHDPEVAAAARRVIRIEDGRLHEQSRADSATVPVAQDSPVDASASLAPGEKPATHRRGSFLTDDSIEAISALTSRPLRTLLLGLSFALGVGGLISASGMSESASYQVNQRLLGSEQSTLYISDRDNDQNMLGTYRQGESAQNVADRISALDYVKNTGFVSSVAPADVRITRFSPYEDEPKTAIGLSSTSKTRLEQIGARMNPETLRALEQMNSTLTQQNVADRERAEQLSGAIVSVSAARALGILPEDKAADNATTEPRPGELPAVEYGIKLGGLPQVAPGVSIWVDGQLMPVVGLFDPGNSGYEFRNTVIVSPGTLQRTGRGQVTYIAETERGYGKAVAKAIPLTLKPAEPSQINVETPSDLQSLRASIASDLGLYVGVLSGILLVLASLSAATAMYLSVQSRTAEIALRRAIGSSKWLIARIFLMEGVMLGVLGGSIGACSGMIATIILSLVQGWQAVLSPGFVVLGVGVGALTGLVSSAYPAWVASRKSPADAMRG
;
A
#
# COMPACT_ATOMS: atom_id res chain seq x y z
N MET A 1 -8.22 8.27 -53.51
CA MET A 1 -9.14 9.31 -54.07
C MET A 1 -8.86 10.60 -53.37
N SER A 2 -8.20 11.41 -54.06
CA SER A 2 -8.44 12.74 -54.64
C SER A 2 -8.21 13.87 -53.65
N ARG A 3 -7.01 14.45 -53.67
CA ARG A 3 -6.53 15.67 -54.35
C ARG A 3 -7.34 16.93 -54.00
N ARG A 4 -6.70 17.93 -53.34
CA ARG A 4 -6.30 19.18 -54.06
C ARG A 4 -5.35 20.05 -53.27
N LYS A 5 -4.21 20.29 -53.89
CA LYS A 5 -3.23 21.36 -53.68
C LYS A 5 -3.82 22.71 -54.06
N ARG A 6 -3.37 23.80 -53.45
CA ARG A 6 -3.06 25.07 -54.10
C ARG A 6 -2.07 25.91 -53.28
N THR A 7 -0.91 26.11 -53.79
CA THR A 7 0.02 27.21 -53.65
C THR A 7 -0.03 27.99 -54.99
N PRO A 8 0.66 29.09 -55.19
CA PRO A 8 1.04 30.28 -54.40
C PRO A 8 0.71 31.57 -55.19
N ASP A 9 0.83 32.73 -54.60
CA ASP A 9 1.19 33.90 -55.45
C ASP A 9 2.11 34.87 -54.69
N ALA A 10 3.08 35.41 -55.46
CA ALA A 10 4.23 36.13 -55.02
C ALA A 10 4.16 37.60 -55.51
N SER A 11 4.86 38.43 -54.77
CA SER A 11 5.59 39.65 -55.27
C SER A 11 4.94 41.02 -55.07
N PRO A 12 5.69 42.14 -55.15
CA PRO A 12 6.86 42.52 -54.34
C PRO A 12 6.88 43.99 -53.88
N GLY A 13 7.83 44.33 -53.00
CA GLY A 13 8.47 45.65 -53.15
C GLY A 13 7.97 46.83 -52.32
N ARG A 14 8.75 47.21 -51.31
CA ARG A 14 9.38 48.55 -51.20
C ARG A 14 10.08 48.72 -49.84
N ALA A 15 11.37 48.70 -49.81
CA ALA A 15 12.11 49.53 -48.87
C ALA A 15 12.03 50.99 -49.33
N PRO A 16 12.00 51.94 -48.42
CA PRO A 16 13.28 52.65 -48.24
C PRO A 16 13.51 53.28 -46.83
N THR A 17 14.72 53.59 -46.68
CA THR A 17 15.37 54.77 -46.08
C THR A 17 15.58 54.75 -44.58
N VAL A 18 16.84 54.56 -44.31
CA VAL A 18 17.60 54.98 -43.14
C VAL A 18 17.61 56.50 -43.03
N ALA A 19 17.38 57.04 -41.85
CA ALA A 19 17.86 58.34 -41.44
C ALA A 19 18.16 58.34 -39.91
N PRO A 20 19.12 59.14 -39.46
CA PRO A 20 19.94 58.79 -38.31
C PRO A 20 19.49 59.42 -36.99
N ASN A 21 19.78 58.61 -35.95
CA ASN A 21 20.34 58.99 -34.70
C ASN A 21 20.12 60.41 -34.13
N VAL A 22 19.37 60.49 -33.03
CA VAL A 22 19.59 61.50 -32.02
C VAL A 22 19.68 60.75 -30.68
N ALA A 23 20.84 60.89 -30.06
CA ALA A 23 21.06 60.49 -28.67
C ALA A 23 20.01 61.11 -27.77
N SER A 24 19.19 60.30 -27.16
CA SER A 24 18.31 60.70 -26.05
C SER A 24 18.85 60.10 -24.78
N ALA A 25 19.15 60.98 -23.87
CA ALA A 25 19.58 60.75 -22.52
C ALA A 25 18.78 59.65 -21.84
N ALA A 26 19.44 58.83 -21.04
CA ALA A 26 18.83 57.86 -20.17
C ALA A 26 17.76 58.52 -19.30
N THR A 27 16.50 58.21 -19.61
CA THR A 27 15.38 58.54 -18.74
C THR A 27 15.42 57.55 -17.57
N PRO A 28 15.41 58.02 -16.33
CA PRO A 28 15.32 57.09 -15.18
C PRO A 28 14.01 56.35 -15.23
N ALA A 29 14.03 55.07 -14.93
CA ALA A 29 12.90 54.13 -14.92
C ALA A 29 11.69 54.74 -14.19
N ALA A 30 10.68 55.13 -14.93
CA ALA A 30 9.38 55.55 -14.40
C ALA A 30 8.62 54.32 -13.94
N GLY A 31 8.42 54.18 -12.61
CA GLY A 31 7.53 53.13 -12.11
C GLY A 31 7.55 52.81 -10.60
N LEU A 32 8.42 53.43 -9.80
CA LEU A 32 8.35 53.31 -8.36
C LEU A 32 7.90 54.63 -7.76
N GLY A 33 6.64 54.69 -7.26
CA GLY A 33 6.01 55.90 -6.68
C GLY A 33 6.87 56.56 -5.56
N THR A 34 6.61 57.84 -5.32
CA THR A 34 7.27 58.74 -4.34
C THR A 34 7.03 58.35 -2.87
N ALA A 35 6.36 57.23 -2.58
CA ALA A 35 6.05 56.81 -1.21
C ALA A 35 7.29 56.30 -0.46
N PRO A 36 7.45 56.60 0.86
CA PRO A 36 8.54 56.13 1.66
C PRO A 36 8.62 54.60 1.75
N ALA A 37 9.76 54.05 2.10
CA ALA A 37 9.93 52.62 2.28
C ALA A 37 9.12 52.09 3.46
N ILE A 38 9.11 52.81 4.56
CA ILE A 38 8.36 52.49 5.80
C ILE A 38 7.60 53.74 6.24
N GLU A 39 6.33 53.61 6.54
CA GLU A 39 5.51 54.65 7.10
C GLU A 39 4.59 54.10 8.17
N MET A 40 4.86 54.45 9.44
CA MET A 40 4.15 53.97 10.61
C MET A 40 3.62 55.16 11.43
N HIS A 41 2.34 55.09 11.82
CA HIS A 41 1.69 56.11 12.64
C HIS A 41 0.93 55.48 13.80
N GLY A 42 1.27 55.93 15.04
CA GLY A 42 0.59 55.53 16.25
C GLY A 42 0.74 54.03 16.59
N ILE A 43 1.78 53.34 16.11
CA ILE A 43 1.96 51.92 16.29
C ILE A 43 2.04 51.55 17.75
N THR A 44 1.13 50.72 18.20
CA THR A 44 1.09 50.18 19.56
C THR A 44 1.12 48.66 19.53
N ARG A 45 1.90 48.03 20.40
CA ARG A 45 1.94 46.60 20.57
C ARG A 45 1.82 46.17 22.00
N VAL A 46 0.74 45.46 22.34
CA VAL A 46 0.51 44.85 23.65
C VAL A 46 0.44 43.32 23.42
N PHE A 47 1.16 42.54 24.22
CA PHE A 47 1.09 41.07 24.17
C PHE A 47 0.01 40.54 25.10
N GLU A 48 -0.58 39.39 24.72
CA GLU A 48 -1.58 38.71 25.56
C GLU A 48 -1.05 38.45 26.97
N GLY A 49 -1.81 38.84 27.98
CA GLY A 49 -1.44 38.71 29.39
C GLY A 49 -0.53 39.83 29.96
N SER A 50 -0.21 40.88 29.17
CA SER A 50 0.53 42.04 29.62
C SER A 50 -0.37 43.26 29.54
N GLU A 51 -0.40 44.07 30.62
CA GLU A 51 -1.07 45.40 30.65
C GLU A 51 -0.19 46.50 30.05
N ARG A 52 1.12 46.27 29.94
CA ARG A 52 2.07 47.27 29.46
C ARG A 52 2.32 47.11 27.96
N ALA A 53 2.20 48.20 27.21
CA ALA A 53 2.59 48.25 25.81
C ALA A 53 4.12 48.13 25.66
N VAL A 54 4.57 47.25 24.78
CA VAL A 54 6.01 47.13 24.42
C VAL A 54 6.38 48.19 23.37
N LEU A 55 5.44 48.54 22.48
CA LEU A 55 5.51 49.72 21.60
C LEU A 55 4.31 50.60 21.94
N ASP A 56 4.57 51.92 22.22
CA ASP A 56 3.54 52.86 22.65
C ASP A 56 3.45 54.03 21.68
N ARG A 57 2.45 54.00 20.82
CA ARG A 57 2.09 55.08 19.83
C ARG A 57 3.31 55.59 19.05
N LEU A 58 4.06 54.68 18.44
CA LEU A 58 5.29 54.92 17.75
C LEU A 58 5.04 55.44 16.33
N ASP A 59 5.70 56.53 15.97
CA ASP A 59 5.69 57.09 14.60
C ASP A 59 7.08 56.90 13.99
N LEU A 60 7.16 56.39 12.77
CA LEU A 60 8.41 56.16 12.04
C LEU A 60 8.21 56.27 10.52
N VAL A 61 8.99 57.15 9.90
CA VAL A 61 9.07 57.23 8.45
C VAL A 61 10.54 56.97 8.06
N VAL A 62 10.72 56.07 7.08
CA VAL A 62 12.05 55.74 6.51
C VAL A 62 11.96 55.91 4.99
N GLU A 63 12.84 56.75 4.47
CA GLU A 63 12.87 57.01 3.02
C GLU A 63 13.53 55.86 2.25
N ARG A 64 13.26 55.77 0.95
CA ARG A 64 13.91 54.79 0.08
C ARG A 64 15.40 55.06 -0.06
N GLY A 65 16.22 53.99 0.02
CA GLY A 65 17.68 54.10 -0.02
C GLY A 65 18.28 54.71 1.26
N GLU A 66 17.51 54.93 2.34
CA GLU A 66 18.01 55.38 3.62
C GLU A 66 18.75 54.26 4.35
N PHE A 67 19.87 54.60 5.02
CA PHE A 67 20.52 53.74 6.01
C PHE A 67 20.20 54.26 7.40
N LEU A 68 19.30 53.57 8.10
CA LEU A 68 18.81 53.90 9.45
C LEU A 68 19.34 52.91 10.47
N ALA A 69 19.88 53.45 11.59
CA ALA A 69 20.18 52.64 12.80
C ALA A 69 19.19 52.96 13.92
N ILE A 70 18.68 51.92 14.56
CA ILE A 70 17.83 52.01 15.76
C ILE A 70 18.63 51.43 16.93
N ILE A 71 18.92 52.30 17.94
CA ILE A 71 19.65 51.93 19.13
C ILE A 71 18.77 51.99 20.38
N GLY A 72 19.17 51.33 21.46
CA GLY A 72 18.44 51.37 22.74
C GLY A 72 18.84 50.27 23.71
N PRO A 73 18.44 50.35 24.96
CA PRO A 73 18.77 49.34 25.97
C PRO A 73 18.06 47.99 25.65
N SER A 74 18.55 46.91 26.30
CA SER A 74 17.86 45.62 26.21
C SER A 74 16.45 45.73 26.78
N GLY A 75 15.47 45.11 26.09
CA GLY A 75 14.06 45.14 26.51
C GLY A 75 13.28 46.41 26.11
N SER A 76 13.88 47.39 25.40
CA SER A 76 13.21 48.63 24.98
C SER A 76 12.18 48.44 23.83
N GLY A 77 12.02 47.25 23.28
CA GLY A 77 11.06 46.99 22.19
C GLY A 77 11.70 46.89 20.80
N LYS A 78 13.05 46.93 20.65
CA LYS A 78 13.77 46.90 19.37
C LYS A 78 13.36 45.71 18.48
N SER A 79 13.47 44.49 18.97
CA SER A 79 13.12 43.29 18.20
C SER A 79 11.62 43.21 17.92
N THR A 80 10.77 43.74 18.81
CA THR A 80 9.32 43.86 18.58
C THR A 80 9.02 44.81 17.42
N LEU A 81 9.74 45.96 17.38
CA LEU A 81 9.60 46.89 16.26
C LEU A 81 10.09 46.28 14.95
N LEU A 82 11.24 45.58 14.95
CA LEU A 82 11.75 44.89 13.76
C LEU A 82 10.75 43.84 13.25
N ASN A 83 10.16 43.07 14.17
CA ASN A 83 9.15 42.06 13.82
C ASN A 83 7.88 42.70 13.23
N ALA A 84 7.46 43.86 13.74
CA ALA A 84 6.32 44.61 13.18
C ALA A 84 6.64 45.17 11.79
N ILE A 85 7.81 45.81 11.59
CA ILE A 85 8.29 46.27 10.28
C ILE A 85 8.41 45.11 9.31
N GLY A 86 8.95 44.00 9.78
CA GLY A 86 9.17 42.80 9.01
C GLY A 86 7.89 41.97 8.72
N LEU A 87 6.72 42.42 9.10
CA LEU A 87 5.44 41.69 8.95
C LEU A 87 5.46 40.30 9.61
N LEU A 88 6.36 40.08 10.60
CA LEU A 88 6.43 38.82 11.37
C LEU A 88 5.43 38.85 12.53
N ASP A 89 5.11 40.04 13.02
CA ASP A 89 4.10 40.30 14.04
C ASP A 89 3.14 41.40 13.58
N THR A 90 1.95 41.46 14.16
CA THR A 90 0.93 42.46 13.81
C THR A 90 0.81 43.45 14.96
N PRO A 91 0.88 44.77 14.71
CA PRO A 91 0.57 45.79 15.72
C PRO A 91 -0.85 45.59 16.29
N THR A 92 -1.04 45.97 17.54
CA THR A 92 -2.35 45.96 18.19
C THR A 92 -3.23 47.11 17.69
N SER A 93 -2.60 48.28 17.42
CA SER A 93 -3.26 49.46 16.82
C SER A 93 -2.24 50.35 16.11
N GLY A 94 -2.71 51.30 15.35
CA GLY A 94 -1.92 52.19 14.49
C GLY A 94 -1.94 51.74 13.04
N THR A 95 -1.43 52.55 12.13
CA THR A 95 -1.38 52.28 10.69
C THR A 95 0.06 52.06 10.23
N TYR A 96 0.27 51.05 9.35
CA TYR A 96 1.57 50.76 8.78
C TYR A 96 1.46 50.55 7.27
N SER A 97 2.25 51.33 6.55
CA SER A 97 2.41 51.17 5.08
C SER A 97 3.84 50.82 4.73
N LEU A 98 4.03 49.77 3.91
CA LEU A 98 5.31 49.33 3.37
C LEU A 98 5.36 49.60 1.88
N PHE A 99 6.30 50.46 1.44
CA PHE A 99 6.39 50.95 0.04
C PHE A 99 5.07 51.54 -0.48
N GLY A 100 4.30 52.21 0.39
CA GLY A 100 2.99 52.81 0.07
C GLY A 100 1.81 51.83 0.07
N LYS A 101 2.03 50.56 0.36
CA LYS A 101 0.97 49.57 0.51
C LYS A 101 0.57 49.41 1.98
N ASN A 102 -0.70 49.71 2.32
CA ASN A 102 -1.20 49.51 3.69
C ASN A 102 -1.13 48.03 4.05
N THR A 103 -0.63 47.73 5.25
CA THR A 103 -0.47 46.36 5.77
C THR A 103 -1.60 45.91 6.67
N GLU A 104 -2.54 46.80 7.00
CA GLU A 104 -3.71 46.51 7.81
C GLU A 104 -4.68 45.60 7.06
N GLY A 105 -5.18 44.56 7.75
CA GLY A 105 -6.14 43.62 7.14
C GLY A 105 -5.54 42.62 6.13
N LEU A 106 -4.20 42.65 5.90
CA LEU A 106 -3.56 41.66 5.01
C LEU A 106 -3.73 40.24 5.56
N SER A 107 -4.10 39.33 4.68
CA SER A 107 -4.08 37.90 4.95
C SER A 107 -2.63 37.39 5.17
N ASP A 108 -2.47 36.27 5.84
CA ASP A 108 -1.16 35.62 6.02
C ASP A 108 -0.41 35.43 4.69
N ARG A 109 -1.15 35.10 3.62
CA ARG A 109 -0.59 34.91 2.29
C ARG A 109 -0.03 36.20 1.72
N GLU A 110 -0.75 37.30 1.84
CA GLU A 110 -0.31 38.61 1.36
C GLU A 110 0.88 39.11 2.15
N ARG A 111 0.95 38.86 3.46
CA ARG A 111 2.13 39.13 4.28
C ARG A 111 3.32 38.29 3.85
N ASP A 112 3.13 36.98 3.57
CA ASP A 112 4.17 36.11 3.05
C ASP A 112 4.71 36.61 1.70
N GLU A 113 3.82 37.06 0.81
CA GLU A 113 4.17 37.65 -0.50
C GLU A 113 4.95 38.95 -0.33
N MET A 114 4.53 39.84 0.56
CA MET A 114 5.26 41.08 0.85
C MET A 114 6.66 40.83 1.43
N ARG A 115 6.77 39.92 2.37
CA ARG A 115 8.09 39.52 2.90
C ARG A 115 9.00 38.97 1.82
N ARG A 116 8.49 38.05 0.99
CA ARG A 116 9.22 37.43 -0.11
C ARG A 116 9.76 38.44 -1.12
N ASP A 117 8.93 39.42 -1.46
CA ASP A 117 9.20 40.32 -2.61
C ASP A 117 9.92 41.60 -2.20
N HIS A 118 9.83 42.02 -0.92
CA HIS A 118 10.30 43.33 -0.50
C HIS A 118 11.32 43.32 0.64
N LEU A 119 11.46 42.20 1.39
CA LEU A 119 12.27 42.18 2.61
C LEU A 119 13.40 41.18 2.56
N GLY A 120 14.60 41.60 2.96
CA GLY A 120 15.72 40.75 3.29
C GLY A 120 15.98 40.76 4.78
N PHE A 121 16.07 39.62 5.46
CA PHE A 121 16.31 39.53 6.89
C PHE A 121 17.71 39.05 7.23
N ILE A 122 18.40 39.78 8.11
CA ILE A 122 19.66 39.38 8.72
C ILE A 122 19.41 39.27 10.22
N PHE A 123 19.42 38.07 10.77
CA PHE A 123 19.13 37.80 12.17
C PHE A 123 20.40 37.74 13.01
N GLN A 124 20.32 38.08 14.30
CA GLN A 124 21.42 38.09 15.26
C GLN A 124 22.15 36.73 15.31
N SER A 125 21.41 35.60 15.38
CA SER A 125 21.98 34.26 15.47
C SER A 125 22.31 33.63 14.14
N SER A 126 22.33 34.40 13.02
CA SER A 126 22.49 33.94 11.63
C SER A 126 21.47 32.90 11.17
N ASN A 127 20.94 32.09 12.06
CA ASN A 127 19.93 31.03 11.81
C ASN A 127 20.22 30.22 10.53
N MET A 128 21.42 29.60 10.47
CA MET A 128 21.88 28.83 9.33
C MET A 128 21.33 27.40 9.39
N LEU A 129 21.04 26.83 8.22
CA LEU A 129 20.85 25.39 8.06
C LEU A 129 22.22 24.72 8.15
N LEU A 130 22.62 24.29 9.34
CA LEU A 130 23.98 23.82 9.63
C LEU A 130 24.41 22.61 8.82
N ASP A 131 23.48 21.76 8.43
CA ASP A 131 23.72 20.54 7.64
C ASP A 131 23.80 20.81 6.14
N GLU A 132 23.39 22.01 5.70
CA GLU A 132 23.36 22.43 4.30
C GLU A 132 24.58 23.29 3.93
N THR A 133 24.86 23.37 2.63
CA THR A 133 25.96 24.16 2.10
C THR A 133 25.67 25.67 2.17
N SER A 134 26.71 26.48 2.01
CA SER A 134 26.58 27.95 1.89
C SER A 134 25.67 28.31 0.69
N THR A 135 25.84 27.64 -0.45
CA THR A 135 25.00 27.84 -1.64
C THR A 135 23.53 27.53 -1.35
N THR A 136 23.22 26.43 -0.67
CA THR A 136 21.83 26.07 -0.30
C THR A 136 21.24 27.12 0.63
N ASN A 137 21.97 27.56 1.65
CA ASN A 137 21.51 28.59 2.57
C ASN A 137 21.26 29.93 1.85
N ALA A 138 22.19 30.38 1.04
CA ALA A 138 22.09 31.66 0.33
C ALA A 138 20.96 31.65 -0.73
N SER A 139 20.73 30.51 -1.41
CA SER A 139 19.70 30.37 -2.45
C SER A 139 18.27 30.24 -1.90
N MET A 140 18.08 30.10 -0.60
CA MET A 140 16.77 29.82 0.02
C MET A 140 15.70 30.86 -0.34
N GLY A 141 16.02 32.15 -0.28
CA GLY A 141 15.11 33.24 -0.64
C GLY A 141 14.68 33.18 -2.11
N LEU A 142 15.60 32.93 -3.02
CA LEU A 142 15.35 32.78 -4.46
C LEU A 142 14.39 31.60 -4.75
N ARG A 143 14.53 30.52 -4.01
CA ARG A 143 13.60 29.40 -4.09
C ARG A 143 12.18 29.78 -3.66
N VAL A 144 12.05 30.53 -2.59
CA VAL A 144 10.75 31.02 -2.11
C VAL A 144 10.12 31.96 -3.15
N GLN A 145 10.94 32.75 -3.87
CA GLN A 145 10.51 33.58 -5.02
C GLN A 145 10.12 32.75 -6.26
N GLY A 146 10.47 31.44 -6.31
CA GLY A 146 10.15 30.58 -7.44
C GLY A 146 11.12 30.72 -8.62
N VAL A 147 12.35 31.21 -8.38
CA VAL A 147 13.39 31.34 -9.39
C VAL A 147 13.86 29.96 -9.85
N PRO A 148 13.99 29.65 -11.17
CA PRO A 148 14.45 28.39 -11.69
C PRO A 148 15.84 28.00 -11.15
N TYR A 149 16.09 26.69 -10.99
CA TYR A 149 17.30 26.18 -10.31
C TYR A 149 18.61 26.70 -10.94
N SER A 150 18.71 26.75 -12.27
CA SER A 150 19.91 27.23 -12.97
C SER A 150 20.18 28.71 -12.71
N GLU A 151 19.16 29.55 -12.77
CA GLU A 151 19.25 30.99 -12.49
C GLU A 151 19.52 31.24 -11.00
N ARG A 152 18.96 30.42 -10.15
CA ARG A 152 19.17 30.46 -8.69
C ARG A 152 20.63 30.21 -8.33
N LEU A 153 21.28 29.22 -8.95
CA LEU A 153 22.71 28.96 -8.75
C LEU A 153 23.56 30.14 -9.18
N GLN A 154 23.33 30.67 -10.35
CA GLN A 154 24.08 31.80 -10.87
C GLN A 154 23.99 33.03 -9.95
N ARG A 155 22.77 33.45 -9.58
CA ARG A 155 22.57 34.59 -8.68
C ARG A 155 23.18 34.35 -7.28
N THR A 156 23.18 33.12 -6.84
CA THR A 156 23.78 32.78 -5.53
C THR A 156 25.30 32.85 -5.61
N GLU A 157 25.93 32.37 -6.70
CA GLU A 157 27.36 32.44 -6.91
C GLU A 157 27.83 33.92 -6.98
N GLU A 158 27.14 34.77 -7.75
CA GLU A 158 27.40 36.22 -7.83
C GLU A 158 27.34 36.87 -6.44
N THR A 159 26.36 36.47 -5.63
CA THR A 159 26.17 37.03 -4.27
C THR A 159 27.24 36.53 -3.29
N LEU A 160 27.64 35.27 -3.37
CA LEU A 160 28.68 34.67 -2.54
C LEU A 160 30.06 35.28 -2.91
N GLU A 161 30.31 35.56 -4.19
CA GLU A 161 31.51 36.23 -4.68
C GLU A 161 31.59 37.67 -4.14
N PHE A 162 30.49 38.44 -4.22
CA PHE A 162 30.42 39.80 -3.68
C PHE A 162 30.77 39.86 -2.17
N LEU A 163 30.45 38.77 -1.43
CA LEU A 163 30.69 38.67 0.02
C LEU A 163 32.00 37.93 0.36
N GLY A 164 32.82 37.57 -0.63
CA GLY A 164 34.09 36.88 -0.42
C GLY A 164 33.91 35.47 0.17
N LEU A 165 32.93 34.73 -0.34
CA LEU A 165 32.60 33.38 0.10
C LEU A 165 32.62 32.33 -1.01
N SER A 166 33.20 32.66 -2.19
CA SER A 166 33.25 31.73 -3.33
C SER A 166 33.92 30.40 -2.97
N ASP A 167 35.04 30.42 -2.26
CA ASP A 167 35.77 29.23 -1.81
C ASP A 167 34.99 28.41 -0.74
N ARG A 168 33.94 28.99 -0.16
CA ARG A 168 33.09 28.38 0.86
C ARG A 168 31.73 27.93 0.34
N ALA A 169 31.45 28.11 -0.94
CA ALA A 169 30.15 27.85 -1.55
C ALA A 169 29.63 26.43 -1.30
N SER A 170 30.47 25.42 -1.48
CA SER A 170 30.15 24.01 -1.32
C SER A 170 30.33 23.47 0.11
N ILE A 171 30.85 24.30 1.06
CA ILE A 171 31.10 23.87 2.43
C ILE A 171 29.79 23.94 3.23
N ARG A 172 29.54 22.91 4.07
CA ARG A 172 28.43 22.93 5.00
C ARG A 172 28.62 24.01 6.05
N THR A 173 27.56 24.77 6.33
CA THR A 173 27.64 25.96 7.16
C THR A 173 28.03 25.70 8.62
N ARG A 174 27.91 24.43 9.10
CA ARG A 174 28.45 24.04 10.41
C ARG A 174 29.96 24.25 10.57
N TYR A 175 30.70 24.16 9.46
CA TYR A 175 32.16 24.27 9.42
C TYR A 175 32.65 25.70 9.14
N LEU A 176 31.76 26.67 8.96
CA LEU A 176 32.08 28.05 8.79
C LEU A 176 32.41 28.74 10.14
N SER A 177 33.32 29.66 10.10
CA SER A 177 33.56 30.60 11.24
C SER A 177 32.35 31.50 11.50
N GLY A 178 32.29 32.17 12.63
CA GLY A 178 31.20 33.10 12.98
C GLY A 178 31.00 34.19 11.92
N GLY A 179 32.09 34.81 11.48
CA GLY A 179 32.06 35.85 10.42
C GLY A 179 31.65 35.32 9.06
N GLU A 180 32.07 34.11 8.68
CA GLU A 180 31.62 33.46 7.45
C GLU A 180 30.13 33.12 7.51
N LYS A 181 29.63 32.63 8.64
CA LYS A 181 28.18 32.36 8.85
C LYS A 181 27.38 33.65 8.71
N GLN A 182 27.85 34.76 9.29
CA GLN A 182 27.14 36.03 9.17
C GLN A 182 27.14 36.56 7.74
N ARG A 183 28.27 36.48 7.02
CA ARG A 183 28.30 36.83 5.60
C ARG A 183 27.39 35.93 4.75
N CYS A 184 27.31 34.66 5.10
CA CYS A 184 26.35 33.74 4.44
C CYS A 184 24.88 34.10 4.73
N ALA A 185 24.56 34.60 5.95
CA ALA A 185 23.25 35.15 6.29
C ALA A 185 22.91 36.40 5.47
N ILE A 186 23.90 37.26 5.27
CA ILE A 186 23.78 38.44 4.42
C ILE A 186 23.56 37.98 2.94
N ALA A 187 24.33 36.98 2.48
CA ALA A 187 24.12 36.42 1.14
C ALA A 187 22.68 35.95 0.93
N ARG A 188 22.12 35.25 1.90
CA ARG A 188 20.73 34.77 1.87
C ARG A 188 19.73 35.93 1.75
N ALA A 189 19.94 37.03 2.45
CA ALA A 189 19.09 38.20 2.40
C ALA A 189 19.25 38.96 1.06
N LEU A 190 20.51 39.10 0.57
CA LEU A 190 20.83 39.89 -0.61
C LEU A 190 20.50 39.19 -1.92
N ALA A 191 20.60 37.84 -2.00
CA ALA A 191 20.38 37.09 -3.22
C ALA A 191 19.02 37.36 -3.89
N THR A 192 18.00 37.68 -3.08
CA THR A 192 16.65 38.04 -3.57
C THR A 192 16.57 39.47 -4.12
N ARG A 193 17.63 40.29 -3.98
CA ARG A 193 17.70 41.70 -4.35
C ARG A 193 16.54 42.52 -3.75
N PRO A 194 16.34 42.47 -2.44
CA PRO A 194 15.21 43.15 -1.79
C PRO A 194 15.41 44.65 -1.78
N PRO A 195 14.33 45.46 -1.91
CA PRO A 195 14.43 46.91 -1.77
C PRO A 195 14.65 47.39 -0.29
N LEU A 196 14.44 46.53 0.70
CA LEU A 196 14.66 46.80 2.14
C LEU A 196 15.32 45.62 2.82
N ILE A 197 16.43 45.86 3.50
CA ILE A 197 17.11 44.93 4.41
C ILE A 197 16.84 45.32 5.86
N LEU A 198 16.43 44.36 6.64
CA LEU A 198 16.23 44.46 8.08
C LEU A 198 17.30 43.63 8.78
N ALA A 199 18.15 44.23 9.56
CA ALA A 199 19.23 43.59 10.29
C ALA A 199 19.07 43.73 11.81
N ASP A 200 19.04 42.62 12.51
CA ASP A 200 18.98 42.54 13.98
C ASP A 200 20.37 42.18 14.51
N GLU A 201 21.05 43.13 15.16
CA GLU A 201 22.39 42.99 15.73
C GLU A 201 23.40 42.25 14.85
N PRO A 202 23.65 42.72 13.60
CA PRO A 202 24.42 41.97 12.62
C PRO A 202 25.89 41.70 12.97
N THR A 203 26.43 42.41 13.99
CA THR A 203 27.82 42.30 14.47
C THR A 203 27.93 41.66 15.86
N GLY A 204 26.80 41.42 16.56
CA GLY A 204 26.77 41.11 18.00
C GLY A 204 27.55 39.86 18.46
N ASN A 205 27.85 38.94 17.55
CA ASN A 205 28.60 37.70 17.81
C ASN A 205 29.96 37.63 17.09
N LEU A 206 30.50 38.79 16.67
CA LEU A 206 31.69 38.85 15.84
C LEU A 206 32.83 39.59 16.59
N ASP A 207 34.07 39.27 16.23
CA ASP A 207 35.22 40.07 16.59
C ASP A 207 35.22 41.40 15.81
N SER A 208 36.02 42.37 16.27
CA SER A 208 36.10 43.72 15.69
C SER A 208 36.46 43.71 14.18
N HIS A 209 37.33 42.80 13.76
CA HIS A 209 37.74 42.71 12.37
C HIS A 209 36.59 42.22 11.43
N ASN A 210 35.85 41.22 11.88
CA ASN A 210 34.67 40.73 11.14
C ASN A 210 33.50 41.71 11.22
N SER A 211 33.35 42.43 12.36
CA SER A 211 32.36 43.52 12.52
C SER A 211 32.58 44.63 11.50
N ALA A 212 33.82 45.12 11.35
CA ALA A 212 34.18 46.15 10.37
C ALA A 212 33.83 45.71 8.92
N LYS A 213 34.09 44.44 8.57
CA LYS A 213 33.72 43.89 7.26
C LYS A 213 32.20 43.86 7.04
N VAL A 214 31.41 43.48 8.05
CA VAL A 214 29.95 43.47 7.96
C VAL A 214 29.41 44.88 7.77
N ILE A 215 29.97 45.87 8.49
CA ILE A 215 29.61 47.29 8.34
C ILE A 215 29.87 47.76 6.91
N GLU A 216 31.08 47.52 6.37
CA GLU A 216 31.45 47.86 5.01
C GLU A 216 30.47 47.21 3.99
N ILE A 217 30.14 45.94 4.16
CA ILE A 217 29.17 45.24 3.32
C ILE A 217 27.80 45.93 3.33
N LEU A 218 27.27 46.29 4.52
CA LEU A 218 25.98 46.97 4.64
C LEU A 218 25.99 48.35 3.98
N GLN A 219 27.09 49.13 4.10
CA GLN A 219 27.27 50.38 3.37
C GLN A 219 27.30 50.20 1.86
N ARG A 220 28.04 49.18 1.39
CA ARG A 220 28.08 48.84 -0.05
C ARG A 220 26.69 48.43 -0.58
N ILE A 221 25.94 47.69 0.19
CA ILE A 221 24.54 47.32 -0.16
C ILE A 221 23.67 48.57 -0.24
N ASN A 222 23.77 49.48 0.74
CA ASN A 222 23.00 50.73 0.75
C ASN A 222 23.37 51.60 -0.45
N ALA A 223 24.64 51.66 -0.82
CA ALA A 223 25.11 52.40 -2.01
C ALA A 223 24.49 51.92 -3.34
N THR A 224 23.97 50.69 -3.41
CA THR A 224 23.20 50.19 -4.57
C THR A 224 21.77 50.70 -4.62
N GLY A 225 21.34 51.54 -3.67
CA GLY A 225 19.97 52.07 -3.55
C GLY A 225 19.04 51.22 -2.69
N CYS A 226 19.52 50.15 -2.05
CA CYS A 226 18.75 49.35 -1.11
C CYS A 226 18.58 50.10 0.22
N THR A 227 17.38 50.16 0.77
CA THR A 227 17.11 50.69 2.12
C THR A 227 17.65 49.71 3.12
N VAL A 228 18.39 50.20 4.13
CA VAL A 228 18.98 49.37 5.20
C VAL A 228 18.51 49.90 6.57
N LEU A 229 17.82 49.05 7.34
CA LEU A 229 17.44 49.31 8.70
C LEU A 229 18.16 48.33 9.62
N VAL A 230 18.98 48.85 10.51
CA VAL A 230 19.77 48.06 11.46
C VAL A 230 19.33 48.36 12.90
N ILE A 231 19.07 47.30 13.64
CA ILE A 231 18.96 47.40 15.13
C ILE A 231 20.31 47.00 15.70
N THR A 232 20.85 47.83 16.57
CA THR A 232 22.16 47.57 17.17
C THR A 232 22.32 48.26 18.51
N HIS A 233 23.18 47.72 19.34
CA HIS A 233 23.75 48.41 20.49
C HIS A 233 25.22 48.81 20.25
N ASP A 234 25.79 48.46 19.09
CA ASP A 234 27.17 48.72 18.71
C ASP A 234 27.27 50.14 18.15
N PRO A 235 28.12 51.01 18.78
CA PRO A 235 28.33 52.39 18.34
C PRO A 235 28.96 52.51 16.94
N GLU A 236 29.79 51.54 16.54
CA GLU A 236 30.44 51.56 15.20
C GLU A 236 29.42 51.35 14.11
N VAL A 237 28.49 50.39 14.30
CA VAL A 237 27.38 50.16 13.37
C VAL A 237 26.45 51.37 13.31
N ALA A 238 26.13 51.97 14.45
CA ALA A 238 25.29 53.16 14.50
C ALA A 238 25.95 54.37 13.79
N ALA A 239 27.28 54.56 13.97
CA ALA A 239 28.03 55.62 13.29
C ALA A 239 28.09 55.44 11.75
N ALA A 240 27.93 54.22 11.24
CA ALA A 240 27.89 53.93 9.81
C ALA A 240 26.57 54.33 9.15
N ALA A 241 25.51 54.51 9.91
CA ALA A 241 24.18 54.89 9.44
C ALA A 241 24.06 56.39 9.19
N ARG A 242 23.21 56.75 8.21
CA ARG A 242 22.93 58.16 7.89
C ARG A 242 22.05 58.86 8.94
N ARG A 243 21.21 58.06 9.62
CA ARG A 243 20.29 58.55 10.67
C ARG A 243 20.26 57.54 11.81
N VAL A 244 20.24 58.04 13.02
CA VAL A 244 20.19 57.20 14.23
C VAL A 244 18.98 57.62 15.06
N ILE A 245 18.15 56.64 15.41
CA ILE A 245 16.98 56.81 16.25
C ILE A 245 17.18 55.93 17.51
N ARG A 246 16.84 56.49 18.66
CA ARG A 246 16.87 55.78 19.95
C ARG A 246 15.48 55.33 20.36
N ILE A 247 15.32 54.08 20.73
CA ILE A 247 14.10 53.57 21.33
C ILE A 247 14.27 53.38 22.82
N GLU A 248 13.42 54.04 23.61
CA GLU A 248 13.34 53.93 25.07
C GLU A 248 11.88 53.76 25.47
N ASP A 249 11.58 52.80 26.36
CA ASP A 249 10.23 52.50 26.85
C ASP A 249 9.15 52.43 25.75
N GLY A 250 9.50 51.85 24.61
CA GLY A 250 8.59 51.67 23.49
C GLY A 250 8.31 52.92 22.65
N ARG A 251 9.04 54.01 22.86
CA ARG A 251 8.94 55.28 22.14
C ARG A 251 10.22 55.62 21.40
N LEU A 252 10.13 56.29 20.24
CA LEU A 252 11.28 56.72 19.46
C LEU A 252 11.68 58.15 19.76
N HIS A 253 12.99 58.37 19.89
CA HIS A 253 13.63 59.66 20.04
C HIS A 253 14.73 59.80 18.97
N GLU A 254 14.63 60.83 18.14
CA GLU A 254 15.65 61.11 17.12
C GLU A 254 16.91 61.63 17.77
N GLN A 255 18.05 60.98 17.54
CA GLN A 255 19.29 61.30 18.21
C GLN A 255 20.30 62.06 17.35
N SER A 256 20.35 61.81 16.06
CA SER A 256 21.27 62.47 15.15
C SER A 256 20.81 62.29 13.71
N ARG A 257 20.85 63.37 12.93
CA ARG A 257 20.73 63.35 11.46
C ARG A 257 22.03 63.95 10.93
N ALA A 258 22.82 63.16 10.22
CA ALA A 258 24.01 63.67 9.56
C ALA A 258 23.58 64.62 8.44
N ASP A 259 23.85 65.93 8.61
CA ASP A 259 23.72 66.88 7.51
C ASP A 259 24.56 66.40 6.32
N SER A 260 24.03 66.57 5.10
CA SER A 260 24.53 66.10 3.82
C SER A 260 26.07 66.37 3.61
N ALA A 261 26.90 65.63 4.32
CA ALA A 261 28.31 65.51 3.98
C ALA A 261 28.50 64.31 3.09
N THR A 262 28.83 64.55 1.81
CA THR A 262 29.35 63.59 0.87
C THR A 262 30.46 62.79 1.55
N VAL A 263 30.13 61.54 1.95
CA VAL A 263 31.18 60.59 2.34
C VAL A 263 31.98 60.31 1.05
N PRO A 264 33.33 60.49 1.04
CA PRO A 264 34.12 60.14 -0.13
C PRO A 264 34.02 58.62 -0.31
N VAL A 265 33.35 58.21 -1.37
CA VAL A 265 33.49 56.86 -1.90
C VAL A 265 34.92 56.71 -2.37
N ALA A 266 35.69 55.86 -1.69
CA ALA A 266 37.03 55.49 -2.15
C ALA A 266 36.89 54.93 -3.56
N GLN A 267 37.34 55.74 -4.55
CA GLN A 267 37.40 55.36 -5.95
C GLN A 267 38.65 54.52 -6.18
N ASP A 268 38.58 53.22 -5.81
CA ASP A 268 39.53 52.23 -6.31
C ASP A 268 39.02 50.82 -6.06
N SER A 269 38.05 50.42 -6.90
CA SER A 269 37.75 49.01 -7.16
C SER A 269 36.81 48.89 -8.37
N PRO A 270 36.92 47.90 -9.20
CA PRO A 270 36.21 47.82 -10.48
C PRO A 270 34.70 47.77 -10.29
N VAL A 271 33.99 48.76 -10.87
CA VAL A 271 32.60 49.14 -10.68
C VAL A 271 31.63 48.16 -11.37
N ASP A 272 32.08 47.09 -12.04
CA ASP A 272 31.20 46.27 -12.88
C ASP A 272 30.38 45.22 -12.14
N ALA A 273 30.78 44.80 -10.93
CA ALA A 273 30.02 43.80 -10.15
C ALA A 273 28.84 44.38 -9.37
N SER A 274 28.87 45.68 -9.02
CA SER A 274 27.83 46.33 -8.17
C SER A 274 26.53 46.65 -8.93
N ALA A 275 26.58 46.86 -10.23
CA ALA A 275 25.41 47.14 -11.06
C ALA A 275 24.44 45.90 -11.15
N SER A 276 25.01 44.69 -10.99
CA SER A 276 24.25 43.44 -11.02
C SER A 276 23.40 43.20 -9.75
N LEU A 277 23.70 43.88 -8.65
CA LEU A 277 23.03 43.68 -7.34
C LEU A 277 21.97 44.74 -6.99
N ALA A 278 21.73 45.71 -7.87
CA ALA A 278 20.69 46.72 -7.66
C ALA A 278 19.29 46.06 -7.51
N PRO A 279 18.36 46.70 -6.75
CA PRO A 279 16.99 46.23 -6.62
C PRO A 279 16.36 45.97 -7.98
N GLY A 280 16.06 44.71 -8.29
CA GLY A 280 15.70 44.27 -9.64
C GLY A 280 14.21 44.31 -9.94
N GLU A 281 13.89 44.36 -11.25
CA GLU A 281 12.54 44.13 -11.77
C GLU A 281 12.01 42.75 -11.33
N LYS A 282 10.69 42.70 -11.15
CA LYS A 282 9.99 41.45 -10.77
C LYS A 282 10.32 40.32 -11.75
N PRO A 283 10.73 39.13 -11.27
CA PRO A 283 10.96 38.01 -12.14
C PRO A 283 9.69 37.66 -12.91
N ALA A 284 9.83 37.45 -14.22
CA ALA A 284 8.75 37.11 -15.12
C ALA A 284 8.02 35.86 -14.65
N THR A 285 6.71 35.98 -14.65
CA THR A 285 5.66 34.97 -14.36
C THR A 285 6.06 33.50 -14.26
N HIS A 286 5.75 32.92 -13.11
CA HIS A 286 5.91 31.52 -12.72
C HIS A 286 5.60 30.50 -13.84
N ARG A 287 6.59 29.76 -14.29
CA ARG A 287 6.41 28.50 -15.00
C ARG A 287 6.04 27.42 -13.99
N ARG A 288 4.78 26.98 -14.00
CA ARG A 288 4.22 25.94 -13.09
C ARG A 288 4.91 24.56 -13.12
N GLY A 289 5.90 24.33 -13.98
CA GLY A 289 6.48 23.00 -14.21
C GLY A 289 7.65 22.58 -13.33
N SER A 290 8.31 23.50 -12.62
CA SER A 290 9.58 23.22 -11.92
C SER A 290 9.44 22.87 -10.43
N PHE A 291 8.27 23.03 -9.84
CA PHE A 291 8.08 22.88 -8.39
C PHE A 291 8.26 21.45 -7.88
N LEU A 292 7.83 20.43 -8.64
CA LEU A 292 7.93 19.04 -8.20
C LEU A 292 9.39 18.53 -8.23
N THR A 293 10.18 18.97 -9.21
CA THR A 293 11.61 18.60 -9.29
C THR A 293 12.41 19.23 -8.16
N ASP A 294 12.14 20.50 -7.84
CA ASP A 294 12.81 21.22 -6.77
C ASP A 294 12.47 20.63 -5.39
N ASP A 295 11.20 20.27 -5.16
CA ASP A 295 10.76 19.64 -3.92
C ASP A 295 11.35 18.24 -3.77
N SER A 296 11.49 17.48 -4.87
CA SER A 296 12.11 16.16 -4.83
C SER A 296 13.60 16.22 -4.54
N ILE A 297 14.33 17.18 -5.11
CA ILE A 297 15.76 17.39 -4.82
C ILE A 297 15.96 17.72 -3.34
N GLU A 298 15.12 18.59 -2.76
CA GLU A 298 15.22 18.93 -1.33
C GLU A 298 14.85 17.77 -0.43
N ALA A 299 13.79 17.00 -0.79
CA ALA A 299 13.44 15.80 -0.05
C ALA A 299 14.59 14.78 -0.05
N ILE A 300 15.26 14.58 -1.18
CA ILE A 300 16.46 13.73 -1.29
C ILE A 300 17.59 14.27 -0.42
N SER A 301 17.87 15.58 -0.47
CA SER A 301 18.89 16.21 0.39
C SER A 301 18.58 16.02 1.88
N ALA A 302 17.30 16.19 2.27
CA ALA A 302 16.86 15.99 3.66
C ALA A 302 17.03 14.52 4.11
N LEU A 303 16.77 13.55 3.20
CA LEU A 303 16.92 12.12 3.48
C LEU A 303 18.39 11.71 3.62
N THR A 304 19.28 12.29 2.82
CA THR A 304 20.73 11.97 2.82
C THR A 304 21.47 12.68 3.96
N SER A 305 20.96 13.80 4.47
CA SER A 305 21.59 14.54 5.57
C SER A 305 21.54 13.82 6.91
N ARG A 306 20.55 12.94 7.13
CA ARG A 306 20.34 12.18 8.38
C ARG A 306 20.07 10.69 8.13
N PRO A 307 21.07 9.91 7.66
CA PRO A 307 20.87 8.58 7.12
C PRO A 307 20.31 7.57 8.13
N LEU A 308 20.72 7.61 9.39
CA LEU A 308 20.22 6.70 10.43
C LEU A 308 18.72 6.85 10.67
N ARG A 309 18.23 8.07 10.72
CA ARG A 309 16.81 8.36 10.88
C ARG A 309 16.00 7.92 9.65
N THR A 310 16.49 8.22 8.47
CA THR A 310 15.88 7.80 7.18
C THR A 310 15.79 6.29 7.11
N LEU A 311 16.83 5.57 7.55
CA LEU A 311 16.86 4.13 7.59
C LEU A 311 15.82 3.56 8.57
N LEU A 312 15.72 4.09 9.79
CA LEU A 312 14.74 3.63 10.78
C LEU A 312 13.29 3.86 10.31
N LEU A 313 13.02 5.02 9.71
CA LEU A 313 11.70 5.30 9.14
C LEU A 313 11.39 4.40 7.93
N GLY A 314 12.36 4.24 7.03
CA GLY A 314 12.24 3.33 5.89
C GLY A 314 12.00 1.89 6.32
N LEU A 315 12.68 1.43 7.39
CA LEU A 315 12.48 0.10 7.94
C LEU A 315 11.06 -0.09 8.51
N SER A 316 10.48 0.92 9.16
CA SER A 316 9.10 0.87 9.65
C SER A 316 8.10 0.67 8.51
N PHE A 317 8.26 1.41 7.41
CA PHE A 317 7.45 1.22 6.21
C PHE A 317 7.71 -0.13 5.54
N ALA A 318 8.99 -0.56 5.48
CA ALA A 318 9.37 -1.83 4.89
C ALA A 318 8.76 -3.03 5.63
N LEU A 319 8.71 -2.99 6.96
CA LEU A 319 8.07 -4.03 7.77
C LEU A 319 6.56 -4.08 7.53
N GLY A 320 5.88 -2.93 7.50
CA GLY A 320 4.43 -2.87 7.24
C GLY A 320 4.06 -3.37 5.85
N VAL A 321 4.74 -2.87 4.82
CA VAL A 321 4.49 -3.27 3.42
C VAL A 321 4.99 -4.70 3.19
N GLY A 322 6.15 -5.08 3.73
CA GLY A 322 6.72 -6.43 3.61
C GLY A 322 5.80 -7.49 4.22
N GLY A 323 5.21 -7.20 5.38
CA GLY A 323 4.20 -8.05 6.00
C GLY A 323 2.97 -8.26 5.10
N LEU A 324 2.45 -7.18 4.51
CA LEU A 324 1.33 -7.24 3.56
C LEU A 324 1.67 -8.12 2.34
N ILE A 325 2.83 -7.87 1.71
CA ILE A 325 3.25 -8.60 0.51
C ILE A 325 3.53 -10.07 0.83
N SER A 326 4.22 -10.36 1.94
CA SER A 326 4.49 -11.73 2.36
C SER A 326 3.20 -12.50 2.65
N ALA A 327 2.26 -11.90 3.37
CA ALA A 327 0.98 -12.51 3.69
C ALA A 327 0.12 -12.76 2.43
N SER A 328 0.08 -11.80 1.49
CA SER A 328 -0.62 -11.96 0.21
C SER A 328 0.03 -13.04 -0.65
N GLY A 329 1.36 -13.06 -0.74
CA GLY A 329 2.12 -14.07 -1.50
C GLY A 329 1.96 -15.48 -0.91
N MET A 330 1.94 -15.63 0.42
CA MET A 330 1.66 -16.90 1.07
C MET A 330 0.23 -17.39 0.81
N SER A 331 -0.76 -16.50 0.85
CA SER A 331 -2.16 -16.84 0.55
C SER A 331 -2.31 -17.35 -0.89
N GLU A 332 -1.64 -16.70 -1.84
CA GLU A 332 -1.66 -17.08 -3.26
C GLU A 332 -0.93 -18.41 -3.49
N SER A 333 0.23 -18.61 -2.86
CA SER A 333 1.01 -19.85 -2.91
C SER A 333 0.26 -21.03 -2.27
N ALA A 334 -0.39 -20.82 -1.12
CA ALA A 334 -1.22 -21.83 -0.47
C ALA A 334 -2.41 -22.22 -1.35
N SER A 335 -3.10 -21.26 -1.94
CA SER A 335 -4.22 -21.49 -2.88
C SER A 335 -3.76 -22.27 -4.10
N TYR A 336 -2.60 -21.95 -4.66
CA TYR A 336 -2.00 -22.68 -5.78
C TYR A 336 -1.67 -24.13 -5.39
N GLN A 337 -1.05 -24.35 -4.24
CA GLN A 337 -0.68 -25.68 -3.76
C GLN A 337 -1.90 -26.58 -3.52
N VAL A 338 -2.94 -26.03 -2.89
CA VAL A 338 -4.23 -26.74 -2.74
C VAL A 338 -4.80 -27.08 -4.11
N ASN A 339 -4.71 -26.16 -5.09
CA ASN A 339 -5.15 -26.41 -6.45
C ASN A 339 -4.40 -27.56 -7.12
N GLN A 340 -3.08 -27.61 -7.00
CA GLN A 340 -2.26 -28.68 -7.56
C GLN A 340 -2.56 -30.05 -6.95
N ARG A 341 -2.73 -30.13 -5.64
CA ARG A 341 -3.07 -31.38 -4.94
C ARG A 341 -4.43 -31.91 -5.34
N LEU A 342 -5.40 -31.03 -5.61
CA LEU A 342 -6.74 -31.42 -6.02
C LEU A 342 -6.81 -31.73 -7.53
N LEU A 343 -6.02 -31.08 -8.37
CA LEU A 343 -5.90 -31.45 -9.79
C LEU A 343 -5.28 -32.85 -9.95
N GLY A 344 -4.43 -33.27 -9.01
CA GLY A 344 -3.91 -34.65 -8.96
C GLY A 344 -4.95 -35.69 -8.52
N SER A 345 -5.99 -35.29 -7.80
CA SER A 345 -7.10 -36.12 -7.32
C SER A 345 -8.39 -35.94 -8.12
N GLU A 346 -8.43 -35.09 -9.13
CA GLU A 346 -9.52 -34.97 -10.08
C GLU A 346 -9.60 -36.24 -10.98
N GLN A 347 -9.99 -37.35 -10.39
CA GLN A 347 -10.86 -38.27 -11.09
C GLN A 347 -12.16 -37.51 -11.33
N SER A 348 -12.46 -37.26 -12.59
CA SER A 348 -13.69 -36.55 -12.99
C SER A 348 -14.89 -37.47 -12.78
N THR A 349 -15.19 -37.75 -11.52
CA THR A 349 -16.28 -38.64 -11.13
C THR A 349 -17.53 -37.78 -10.91
N LEU A 350 -18.58 -38.07 -11.66
CA LEU A 350 -19.89 -37.42 -11.54
C LEU A 350 -20.82 -38.36 -10.79
N TYR A 351 -21.54 -37.81 -9.81
CA TYR A 351 -22.62 -38.50 -9.09
C TYR A 351 -23.94 -38.00 -9.62
N ILE A 352 -24.75 -38.93 -10.14
CA ILE A 352 -26.00 -38.65 -10.84
C ILE A 352 -27.14 -39.29 -10.05
N SER A 353 -28.09 -38.48 -9.59
CA SER A 353 -29.26 -38.94 -8.84
C SER A 353 -30.53 -38.25 -9.34
N ASP A 354 -31.68 -38.85 -9.06
CA ASP A 354 -32.98 -38.20 -9.29
C ASP A 354 -33.32 -37.27 -8.11
N ARG A 355 -33.78 -36.07 -8.39
CA ARG A 355 -34.09 -35.03 -7.40
C ARG A 355 -35.40 -35.27 -6.67
N ASP A 356 -36.32 -36.03 -7.29
CA ASP A 356 -37.63 -36.31 -6.75
C ASP A 356 -37.58 -37.47 -5.71
N ASN A 357 -36.69 -37.31 -4.77
CA ASN A 357 -36.13 -38.31 -3.87
C ASN A 357 -37.10 -38.81 -2.78
N ASP A 358 -38.36 -38.34 -2.74
CA ASP A 358 -39.17 -38.60 -1.56
C ASP A 358 -40.07 -39.86 -1.64
N GLN A 359 -40.32 -40.44 -2.77
CA GLN A 359 -41.06 -41.69 -2.86
C GLN A 359 -40.96 -42.48 -4.21
N ASN A 360 -40.25 -42.03 -5.23
CA ASN A 360 -40.33 -42.60 -6.58
C ASN A 360 -39.02 -42.86 -7.32
N MET A 361 -37.99 -43.44 -6.66
CA MET A 361 -36.89 -44.05 -7.40
C MET A 361 -37.32 -45.28 -8.22
N LEU A 362 -38.50 -45.73 -8.00
CA LEU A 362 -39.24 -46.71 -8.83
C LEU A 362 -39.67 -46.13 -10.20
N GLY A 363 -39.55 -44.83 -10.47
CA GLY A 363 -39.96 -44.24 -11.75
C GLY A 363 -39.17 -44.80 -12.93
N THR A 364 -37.85 -44.93 -12.78
CA THR A 364 -37.02 -45.53 -13.84
C THR A 364 -37.27 -47.03 -13.99
N TYR A 365 -37.44 -47.75 -12.89
CA TYR A 365 -37.83 -49.16 -12.89
C TYR A 365 -39.30 -49.39 -13.26
N ARG A 366 -40.22 -48.48 -13.00
CA ARG A 366 -41.62 -48.54 -13.41
C ARG A 366 -41.81 -48.52 -14.94
N GLN A 367 -40.86 -47.88 -15.63
CA GLN A 367 -40.84 -47.86 -17.12
C GLN A 367 -40.20 -49.12 -17.71
N GLY A 368 -39.73 -50.07 -16.90
CA GLY A 368 -39.11 -51.31 -17.36
C GLY A 368 -37.66 -51.19 -17.79
N GLU A 369 -37.02 -50.05 -17.53
CA GLU A 369 -35.62 -49.83 -17.84
C GLU A 369 -34.74 -50.29 -16.66
N SER A 370 -33.71 -51.10 -16.93
CA SER A 370 -32.80 -51.56 -15.89
C SER A 370 -31.76 -50.50 -15.54
N ALA A 371 -31.26 -50.47 -14.29
CA ALA A 371 -30.20 -49.56 -13.88
C ALA A 371 -28.95 -49.71 -14.77
N GLN A 372 -28.69 -50.93 -15.29
CA GLN A 372 -27.59 -51.16 -16.20
C GLN A 372 -27.82 -50.47 -17.56
N ASN A 373 -29.04 -50.49 -18.11
CA ASN A 373 -29.33 -49.79 -19.36
C ASN A 373 -29.15 -48.26 -19.22
N VAL A 374 -29.51 -47.69 -18.09
CA VAL A 374 -29.27 -46.26 -17.82
C VAL A 374 -27.79 -45.98 -17.75
N ALA A 375 -27.00 -46.81 -17.04
CA ALA A 375 -25.56 -46.68 -16.95
C ALA A 375 -24.91 -46.80 -18.37
N ASP A 376 -25.40 -47.73 -19.20
CA ASP A 376 -24.91 -47.89 -20.56
C ASP A 376 -25.20 -46.67 -21.45
N ARG A 377 -26.38 -46.04 -21.29
CA ARG A 377 -26.73 -44.78 -21.99
C ARG A 377 -25.82 -43.62 -21.55
N ILE A 378 -25.46 -43.53 -20.26
CA ILE A 378 -24.50 -42.51 -19.80
C ILE A 378 -23.10 -42.81 -20.33
N SER A 379 -22.69 -44.08 -20.36
CA SER A 379 -21.40 -44.50 -20.91
C SER A 379 -21.25 -44.25 -22.41
N ALA A 380 -22.38 -44.18 -23.16
CA ALA A 380 -22.40 -43.86 -24.58
C ALA A 380 -22.18 -42.38 -24.91
N LEU A 381 -22.13 -41.49 -23.89
CA LEU A 381 -21.80 -40.09 -24.11
C LEU A 381 -20.31 -39.90 -24.36
N ASP A 382 -20.00 -38.97 -25.27
CA ASP A 382 -18.63 -38.60 -25.57
C ASP A 382 -17.91 -38.13 -24.27
N TYR A 383 -16.65 -38.52 -24.15
CA TYR A 383 -15.77 -38.19 -22.99
C TYR A 383 -16.16 -38.89 -21.67
N VAL A 384 -17.09 -39.84 -21.68
CA VAL A 384 -17.32 -40.72 -20.54
C VAL A 384 -16.50 -42.00 -20.73
N LYS A 385 -15.68 -42.33 -19.73
CA LYS A 385 -14.83 -43.53 -19.74
C LYS A 385 -15.61 -44.78 -19.37
N ASN A 386 -16.32 -44.69 -18.27
CA ASN A 386 -17.15 -45.77 -17.75
C ASN A 386 -18.23 -45.21 -16.80
N THR A 387 -19.29 -45.96 -16.62
CA THR A 387 -20.36 -45.62 -15.67
C THR A 387 -20.76 -46.85 -14.89
N GLY A 388 -20.74 -46.69 -13.57
CA GLY A 388 -21.29 -47.68 -12.67
C GLY A 388 -22.54 -47.17 -11.97
N PHE A 389 -23.27 -48.06 -11.33
CA PHE A 389 -24.37 -47.68 -10.44
C PHE A 389 -24.23 -48.35 -9.09
N VAL A 390 -24.80 -47.72 -8.08
CA VAL A 390 -25.05 -48.27 -6.75
C VAL A 390 -26.46 -47.92 -6.34
N SER A 391 -27.17 -48.92 -5.87
CA SER A 391 -28.46 -48.74 -5.21
C SER A 391 -28.32 -49.28 -3.80
N SER A 392 -28.66 -48.51 -2.79
CA SER A 392 -28.48 -48.88 -1.40
C SER A 392 -29.71 -48.62 -0.57
N VAL A 393 -29.92 -49.45 0.42
CA VAL A 393 -30.93 -49.28 1.47
C VAL A 393 -30.17 -49.02 2.79
N ALA A 394 -30.62 -48.01 3.54
CA ALA A 394 -29.98 -47.68 4.81
C ALA A 394 -30.08 -48.88 5.79
N PRO A 395 -29.06 -49.14 6.62
CA PRO A 395 -29.06 -50.24 7.56
C PRO A 395 -30.23 -50.24 8.54
N ALA A 396 -30.80 -49.07 8.81
CA ALA A 396 -31.99 -48.96 9.71
C ALA A 396 -33.29 -49.43 9.06
N ASP A 397 -33.32 -49.60 7.72
CA ASP A 397 -34.50 -49.89 6.96
C ASP A 397 -34.55 -51.33 6.47
N VAL A 398 -33.54 -52.16 6.77
CA VAL A 398 -33.43 -53.54 6.34
C VAL A 398 -32.92 -54.42 7.45
N ARG A 399 -33.49 -55.59 7.61
CA ARG A 399 -33.07 -56.55 8.62
C ARG A 399 -32.26 -57.67 7.98
N ILE A 400 -31.04 -57.85 8.41
CA ILE A 400 -30.12 -58.87 7.94
C ILE A 400 -29.63 -59.70 9.11
N THR A 401 -29.93 -61.01 9.10
CA THR A 401 -29.58 -61.95 10.19
C THR A 401 -29.01 -63.23 9.65
N ARG A 402 -28.38 -64.05 10.52
CA ARG A 402 -27.61 -65.26 10.09
C ARG A 402 -28.47 -66.52 10.13
N PHE A 403 -29.09 -66.84 11.25
CA PHE A 403 -29.68 -68.16 11.51
C PHE A 403 -31.20 -68.14 11.46
N SER A 404 -31.84 -67.05 11.84
CA SER A 404 -33.29 -66.90 11.88
C SER A 404 -33.72 -65.47 11.56
N PRO A 405 -34.87 -65.25 10.88
CA PRO A 405 -35.39 -63.89 10.67
C PRO A 405 -35.81 -63.16 11.97
N TYR A 406 -35.91 -63.90 13.10
CA TYR A 406 -36.29 -63.36 14.41
C TYR A 406 -35.09 -63.20 15.37
N GLU A 407 -33.88 -63.52 14.90
CA GLU A 407 -32.65 -63.35 15.67
C GLU A 407 -32.35 -61.88 15.91
N ASP A 408 -31.67 -61.58 17.02
CA ASP A 408 -31.15 -60.23 17.25
C ASP A 408 -30.22 -59.79 16.13
N GLU A 409 -30.37 -58.53 15.74
CA GLU A 409 -29.52 -57.97 14.68
C GLU A 409 -28.06 -57.91 15.16
N PRO A 410 -27.10 -58.05 14.24
CA PRO A 410 -25.68 -57.87 14.57
C PRO A 410 -25.43 -56.52 15.20
N LYS A 411 -24.48 -56.42 16.15
CA LYS A 411 -24.08 -55.15 16.82
C LYS A 411 -23.60 -54.13 15.83
N THR A 412 -23.07 -54.56 14.70
CA THR A 412 -22.64 -53.68 13.57
C THR A 412 -23.77 -53.63 12.55
N ALA A 413 -24.27 -52.45 12.29
CA ALA A 413 -25.29 -52.20 11.28
C ALA A 413 -24.83 -52.62 9.89
N ILE A 414 -25.65 -53.43 9.17
CA ILE A 414 -25.34 -53.98 7.88
C ILE A 414 -26.31 -53.40 6.84
N GLY A 415 -25.78 -52.74 5.82
CA GLY A 415 -26.56 -52.21 4.73
C GLY A 415 -26.85 -53.24 3.60
N LEU A 416 -27.89 -52.99 2.83
CA LEU A 416 -28.22 -53.76 1.63
C LEU A 416 -27.96 -52.92 0.39
N SER A 417 -27.26 -53.47 -0.59
CA SER A 417 -26.96 -52.75 -1.85
C SER A 417 -27.12 -53.66 -3.06
N SER A 418 -27.32 -53.01 -4.23
CA SER A 418 -27.12 -53.61 -5.52
C SER A 418 -26.18 -52.71 -6.33
N THR A 419 -25.24 -53.27 -7.03
CA THR A 419 -24.21 -52.48 -7.72
C THR A 419 -23.73 -53.16 -9.01
N SER A 420 -23.21 -52.35 -9.93
CA SER A 420 -22.57 -52.87 -11.15
C SER A 420 -21.14 -53.33 -10.88
N LYS A 421 -20.68 -54.25 -11.74
CA LYS A 421 -19.26 -54.67 -11.80
C LYS A 421 -18.35 -53.46 -11.98
N THR A 422 -18.70 -52.55 -12.90
CA THR A 422 -17.93 -51.31 -13.17
C THR A 422 -17.73 -50.48 -11.92
N ARG A 423 -18.75 -50.36 -11.04
CA ARG A 423 -18.61 -49.60 -9.78
C ARG A 423 -17.61 -50.23 -8.81
N LEU A 424 -17.66 -51.56 -8.68
CA LEU A 424 -16.71 -52.25 -7.82
C LEU A 424 -15.27 -52.20 -8.35
N GLU A 425 -15.11 -52.22 -9.68
CA GLU A 425 -13.79 -51.96 -10.32
C GLU A 425 -13.28 -50.51 -10.07
N GLN A 426 -14.18 -49.53 -10.18
CA GLN A 426 -13.84 -48.11 -9.91
C GLN A 426 -13.30 -47.87 -8.48
N ILE A 427 -13.85 -48.57 -7.49
CA ILE A 427 -13.38 -48.46 -6.09
C ILE A 427 -12.20 -49.38 -5.79
N GLY A 428 -11.76 -50.18 -6.74
CA GLY A 428 -10.68 -51.16 -6.56
C GLY A 428 -11.03 -52.32 -5.66
N ALA A 429 -12.32 -52.73 -5.64
CA ALA A 429 -12.79 -53.85 -4.82
C ALA A 429 -12.12 -55.16 -5.25
N ARG A 430 -11.73 -55.97 -4.30
CA ARG A 430 -11.16 -57.30 -4.55
C ARG A 430 -12.25 -58.36 -4.47
N MET A 431 -12.32 -59.24 -5.44
CA MET A 431 -13.28 -60.34 -5.55
C MET A 431 -12.63 -61.56 -6.17
N ASN A 432 -13.09 -62.74 -5.79
CA ASN A 432 -12.72 -63.96 -6.49
C ASN A 432 -13.45 -64.02 -7.85
N PRO A 433 -12.87 -64.70 -8.89
CA PRO A 433 -13.50 -64.81 -10.21
C PRO A 433 -14.90 -65.41 -10.19
N GLU A 434 -15.19 -66.33 -9.25
CA GLU A 434 -16.51 -66.93 -9.06
C GLU A 434 -17.52 -65.91 -8.52
N THR A 435 -17.11 -65.08 -7.54
CA THR A 435 -17.94 -63.97 -7.01
C THR A 435 -18.26 -62.96 -8.10
N LEU A 436 -17.28 -62.65 -8.94
CA LEU A 436 -17.47 -61.72 -10.07
C LEU A 436 -18.50 -62.25 -11.08
N ARG A 437 -18.42 -63.56 -11.43
CA ARG A 437 -19.42 -64.19 -12.32
C ARG A 437 -20.80 -64.18 -11.68
N ALA A 438 -20.93 -64.46 -10.40
CA ALA A 438 -22.18 -64.38 -9.67
C ALA A 438 -22.79 -62.96 -9.70
N LEU A 439 -21.98 -61.91 -9.54
CA LEU A 439 -22.42 -60.53 -9.67
C LEU A 439 -22.91 -60.17 -11.07
N GLU A 440 -22.18 -60.61 -12.10
CA GLU A 440 -22.62 -60.43 -13.50
C GLU A 440 -23.95 -61.15 -13.78
N GLN A 441 -24.10 -62.35 -13.23
CA GLN A 441 -25.33 -63.13 -13.37
C GLN A 441 -26.52 -62.50 -12.64
N MET A 442 -26.30 -61.94 -11.44
CA MET A 442 -27.31 -61.19 -10.69
C MET A 442 -27.80 -59.95 -11.46
N ASN A 443 -26.91 -59.24 -12.14
CA ASN A 443 -27.23 -58.04 -12.91
C ASN A 443 -27.89 -58.37 -14.26
N SER A 444 -27.62 -59.55 -14.85
CA SER A 444 -28.20 -59.98 -16.13
C SER A 444 -29.62 -60.52 -16.02
N THR A 445 -30.06 -60.93 -14.81
CA THR A 445 -31.40 -61.52 -14.58
C THR A 445 -32.55 -60.55 -14.88
N LEU A 446 -32.29 -59.24 -14.91
CA LEU A 446 -33.28 -58.22 -15.25
C LEU A 446 -33.63 -58.11 -16.74
N THR A 447 -32.86 -58.74 -17.64
CA THR A 447 -33.06 -58.67 -19.10
C THR A 447 -34.01 -59.77 -19.60
N GLN A 448 -34.47 -60.65 -18.74
CA GLN A 448 -35.39 -61.74 -19.16
C GLN A 448 -36.83 -61.23 -19.33
N GLN A 449 -37.45 -61.51 -20.48
CA GLN A 449 -38.76 -61.01 -20.85
C GLN A 449 -39.95 -61.71 -20.12
N ASN A 450 -39.72 -62.81 -19.41
CA ASN A 450 -40.78 -63.60 -18.77
C ASN A 450 -40.77 -63.38 -17.22
N VAL A 451 -41.87 -62.86 -16.67
CA VAL A 451 -42.01 -62.48 -15.22
C VAL A 451 -41.78 -63.69 -14.31
N ALA A 452 -42.28 -64.87 -14.64
CA ALA A 452 -42.15 -66.09 -13.85
C ALA A 452 -40.72 -66.64 -13.81
N ASP A 453 -40.00 -66.57 -14.91
CA ASP A 453 -38.60 -66.95 -14.99
C ASP A 453 -37.68 -65.95 -14.27
N ARG A 454 -38.11 -64.70 -14.27
CA ARG A 454 -37.43 -63.61 -13.54
C ARG A 454 -37.52 -63.76 -12.03
N GLU A 455 -38.73 -64.07 -11.48
CA GLU A 455 -38.91 -64.33 -10.06
C GLU A 455 -38.13 -65.56 -9.57
N ARG A 456 -38.08 -66.59 -10.39
CA ARG A 456 -37.35 -67.84 -10.08
C ARG A 456 -35.82 -67.65 -10.17
N ALA A 457 -35.36 -66.89 -11.11
CA ALA A 457 -33.93 -66.54 -11.24
C ALA A 457 -33.49 -65.61 -10.10
N GLU A 458 -34.33 -64.69 -9.65
CA GLU A 458 -34.07 -63.79 -8.53
C GLU A 458 -34.06 -64.54 -7.19
N GLN A 459 -34.86 -65.54 -7.01
CA GLN A 459 -34.85 -66.42 -5.82
C GLN A 459 -33.59 -67.29 -5.70
N LEU A 460 -32.98 -67.61 -6.86
CA LEU A 460 -31.75 -68.39 -6.95
C LEU A 460 -30.48 -67.52 -6.95
N SER A 461 -30.62 -66.22 -7.14
CA SER A 461 -29.48 -65.29 -7.12
C SER A 461 -29.09 -65.00 -5.65
N GLY A 462 -28.07 -65.62 -5.12
CA GLY A 462 -27.60 -65.47 -3.79
C GLY A 462 -27.21 -64.07 -3.36
N ALA A 463 -26.54 -63.96 -2.23
CA ALA A 463 -25.99 -62.67 -1.69
C ALA A 463 -24.46 -62.69 -1.74
N ILE A 464 -23.86 -61.58 -2.09
CA ILE A 464 -22.42 -61.32 -1.98
C ILE A 464 -22.18 -60.46 -0.77
N VAL A 465 -21.32 -60.86 0.13
CA VAL A 465 -21.17 -60.23 1.44
C VAL A 465 -19.79 -59.59 1.57
N SER A 466 -19.72 -58.35 2.08
CA SER A 466 -18.41 -57.74 2.36
C SER A 466 -17.72 -58.47 3.49
N VAL A 467 -16.37 -58.49 3.47
CA VAL A 467 -15.56 -59.18 4.50
C VAL A 467 -15.94 -58.72 5.91
N SER A 468 -16.19 -57.45 6.12
CA SER A 468 -16.57 -56.90 7.42
C SER A 468 -18.01 -57.30 7.81
N ALA A 469 -18.96 -57.31 6.90
CA ALA A 469 -20.31 -57.80 7.16
C ALA A 469 -20.33 -59.32 7.41
N ALA A 470 -19.50 -60.09 6.72
CA ALA A 470 -19.30 -61.52 6.94
C ALA A 470 -18.78 -61.82 8.35
N ARG A 471 -17.90 -61.01 8.89
CA ARG A 471 -17.49 -61.11 10.28
C ARG A 471 -18.60 -60.75 11.23
N ALA A 472 -19.32 -59.64 11.02
CA ALA A 472 -20.44 -59.22 11.84
C ALA A 472 -21.56 -60.27 11.88
N LEU A 473 -21.77 -61.02 10.79
CA LEU A 473 -22.73 -62.13 10.68
C LEU A 473 -22.16 -63.47 11.21
N GLY A 474 -20.93 -63.55 11.70
CA GLY A 474 -20.35 -64.78 12.15
C GLY A 474 -20.08 -65.80 11.04
N ILE A 475 -20.01 -65.35 9.77
CA ILE A 475 -19.60 -66.19 8.61
C ILE A 475 -18.10 -66.39 8.59
N LEU A 476 -17.36 -65.34 8.97
CA LEU A 476 -15.92 -65.37 9.18
C LEU A 476 -15.59 -65.17 10.63
N PRO A 477 -14.47 -65.74 11.14
CA PRO A 477 -14.01 -65.47 12.51
C PRO A 477 -13.66 -64.02 12.71
N GLU A 478 -13.87 -63.56 13.97
CA GLU A 478 -13.45 -62.19 14.35
C GLU A 478 -11.92 -62.07 14.32
N ASP A 479 -11.43 -61.03 13.66
CA ASP A 479 -9.99 -60.71 13.69
C ASP A 479 -9.64 -60.10 15.06
N LYS A 480 -9.12 -60.90 15.97
CA LYS A 480 -8.57 -60.44 17.26
C LYS A 480 -7.31 -59.59 17.09
N ALA A 481 -6.81 -59.41 15.85
CA ALA A 481 -5.60 -58.69 15.55
C ALA A 481 -5.80 -57.20 15.19
N ALA A 482 -7.05 -56.73 14.95
CA ALA A 482 -7.32 -55.37 14.51
C ALA A 482 -7.33 -54.35 15.66
N ASP A 483 -7.53 -54.78 16.91
CA ASP A 483 -7.58 -53.88 18.07
C ASP A 483 -6.20 -53.62 18.75
N ASN A 484 -5.14 -54.29 18.34
CA ASN A 484 -3.81 -54.13 18.89
C ASN A 484 -2.73 -53.86 17.81
N ALA A 485 -2.88 -52.77 17.07
CA ALA A 485 -1.88 -52.35 16.08
C ALA A 485 -0.61 -51.70 16.71
N THR A 486 -0.27 -52.00 17.94
CA THR A 486 0.96 -51.46 18.60
C THR A 486 1.75 -52.47 19.40
N THR A 487 1.58 -53.78 19.22
CA THR A 487 2.42 -54.73 19.94
C THR A 487 3.11 -55.70 18.95
N GLU A 488 4.44 -55.64 18.86
CA GLU A 488 5.23 -56.64 18.18
C GLU A 488 4.94 -58.05 18.73
N PRO A 489 4.85 -59.10 17.88
CA PRO A 489 4.62 -60.48 18.35
C PRO A 489 5.75 -60.93 19.25
N ARG A 490 5.40 -61.42 20.43
CA ARG A 490 6.38 -62.01 21.38
C ARG A 490 7.00 -63.27 20.79
N PRO A 491 8.29 -63.49 20.93
CA PRO A 491 8.96 -64.71 20.46
C PRO A 491 8.37 -65.93 21.17
N GLY A 492 7.70 -66.82 20.43
CA GLY A 492 7.13 -68.07 20.93
C GLY A 492 5.62 -68.28 20.81
N GLU A 493 4.86 -67.31 20.36
CA GLU A 493 3.46 -67.50 19.99
C GLU A 493 3.34 -68.08 18.60
N LEU A 494 2.75 -69.27 18.51
CA LEU A 494 2.42 -69.94 17.25
C LEU A 494 1.46 -69.02 16.44
N PRO A 495 1.69 -68.84 15.13
CA PRO A 495 0.82 -68.07 14.30
C PRO A 495 -0.60 -68.65 14.33
N ALA A 496 -1.59 -67.79 14.56
CA ALA A 496 -3.01 -68.15 14.50
C ALA A 496 -3.30 -68.91 13.23
N VAL A 497 -4.01 -70.01 13.38
CA VAL A 497 -4.33 -70.99 12.36
C VAL A 497 -4.76 -70.29 11.04
N GLU A 498 -3.91 -70.37 10.03
CA GLU A 498 -4.16 -69.93 8.67
C GLU A 498 -5.32 -70.75 8.11
N TYR A 499 -6.54 -70.22 8.19
CA TYR A 499 -7.59 -70.71 7.30
C TYR A 499 -7.24 -70.24 5.88
N GLY A 500 -6.49 -71.08 5.15
CA GLY A 500 -6.43 -71.14 3.69
C GLY A 500 -6.23 -69.83 2.92
N ILE A 501 -5.61 -68.80 3.49
CA ILE A 501 -5.27 -67.58 2.77
C ILE A 501 -3.93 -67.83 2.05
N LYS A 502 -4.03 -68.33 0.82
CA LYS A 502 -2.92 -68.19 -0.15
C LYS A 502 -2.69 -66.71 -0.36
N LEU A 503 -1.47 -66.27 -0.23
CA LEU A 503 -1.08 -64.87 -0.53
C LEU A 503 -1.88 -64.35 -1.78
N GLY A 504 -2.79 -63.39 -1.55
CA GLY A 504 -3.52 -62.63 -2.60
C GLY A 504 -4.98 -62.98 -2.83
N GLY A 505 -5.61 -64.01 -2.20
CA GLY A 505 -7.01 -64.38 -2.41
C GLY A 505 -7.93 -64.04 -1.19
N LEU A 506 -9.18 -63.68 -1.43
CA LEU A 506 -10.20 -63.58 -0.40
C LEU A 506 -10.58 -64.97 0.11
N PRO A 507 -10.98 -65.14 1.39
CA PRO A 507 -11.47 -66.40 1.89
C PRO A 507 -12.69 -66.87 1.11
N GLN A 508 -12.79 -68.22 0.88
CA GLN A 508 -13.97 -68.81 0.26
C GLN A 508 -15.05 -69.10 1.29
N VAL A 509 -16.29 -68.85 0.93
CA VAL A 509 -17.44 -69.19 1.78
C VAL A 509 -17.68 -70.70 1.75
N ALA A 510 -17.89 -71.31 2.91
CA ALA A 510 -18.23 -72.74 2.95
C ALA A 510 -19.58 -73.00 2.19
N PRO A 511 -19.69 -74.16 1.47
CA PRO A 511 -20.95 -74.49 0.75
C PRO A 511 -22.14 -74.56 1.75
N GLY A 512 -23.29 -74.00 1.35
CA GLY A 512 -24.53 -74.07 2.15
C GLY A 512 -24.69 -72.93 3.15
N VAL A 513 -23.79 -71.97 3.22
CA VAL A 513 -23.95 -70.78 4.05
C VAL A 513 -25.06 -69.88 3.48
N SER A 514 -26.06 -69.53 4.30
CA SER A 514 -27.18 -68.67 3.89
C SER A 514 -27.40 -67.60 4.94
N ILE A 515 -28.02 -66.49 4.56
CA ILE A 515 -28.39 -65.37 5.43
C ILE A 515 -29.88 -65.02 5.19
N TRP A 516 -30.48 -64.45 6.19
CA TRP A 516 -31.83 -63.86 6.07
C TRP A 516 -31.72 -62.37 5.75
N VAL A 517 -32.35 -61.97 4.66
CA VAL A 517 -32.43 -60.58 4.21
C VAL A 517 -33.92 -60.22 4.18
N ASP A 518 -34.38 -59.36 5.04
CA ASP A 518 -35.78 -58.92 5.15
C ASP A 518 -36.80 -60.08 5.14
N GLY A 519 -36.49 -61.13 5.93
CA GLY A 519 -37.33 -62.34 6.05
C GLY A 519 -37.17 -63.36 4.90
N GLN A 520 -36.32 -63.13 3.94
CA GLN A 520 -36.03 -64.06 2.82
C GLN A 520 -34.66 -64.73 3.04
N LEU A 521 -34.65 -66.07 2.96
CA LEU A 521 -33.39 -66.86 3.03
C LEU A 521 -32.65 -66.79 1.69
N MET A 522 -31.40 -66.35 1.71
CA MET A 522 -30.53 -66.22 0.56
C MET A 522 -29.20 -66.93 0.74
N PRO A 523 -28.73 -67.78 -0.22
CA PRO A 523 -27.39 -68.36 -0.15
C PRO A 523 -26.32 -67.29 -0.35
N VAL A 524 -25.25 -67.40 0.47
CA VAL A 524 -24.05 -66.52 0.28
C VAL A 524 -23.18 -67.13 -0.83
N VAL A 525 -23.10 -66.46 -1.98
CA VAL A 525 -22.42 -66.96 -3.15
C VAL A 525 -20.98 -66.47 -3.29
N GLY A 526 -20.59 -65.46 -2.48
CA GLY A 526 -19.22 -64.96 -2.49
C GLY A 526 -18.96 -63.87 -1.47
N LEU A 527 -17.70 -63.52 -1.35
CA LEU A 527 -17.20 -62.41 -0.52
C LEU A 527 -16.49 -61.41 -1.39
N PHE A 528 -16.52 -60.14 -0.95
CA PHE A 528 -15.71 -59.07 -1.53
C PHE A 528 -15.11 -58.19 -0.48
N ASP A 529 -13.94 -57.60 -0.79
CA ASP A 529 -13.29 -56.57 0.02
C ASP A 529 -13.33 -55.24 -0.74
N PRO A 530 -14.06 -54.25 -0.19
CA PRO A 530 -14.22 -52.97 -0.90
C PRO A 530 -12.94 -52.11 -0.94
N GLY A 531 -11.88 -52.52 -0.23
CA GLY A 531 -10.65 -51.76 -0.16
C GLY A 531 -10.81 -50.44 0.60
N ASN A 532 -9.81 -49.54 0.49
CA ASN A 532 -9.80 -48.29 1.20
C ASN A 532 -10.72 -47.20 0.57
N SER A 533 -10.97 -47.27 -0.71
CA SER A 533 -11.81 -46.31 -1.46
C SER A 533 -13.29 -46.63 -1.40
N GLY A 534 -13.66 -47.84 -0.99
CA GLY A 534 -15.03 -48.34 -1.00
C GLY A 534 -15.71 -48.34 0.37
N TYR A 535 -15.50 -47.30 1.18
CA TYR A 535 -16.06 -47.21 2.54
C TYR A 535 -17.59 -47.35 2.57
N GLU A 536 -18.29 -46.96 1.51
CA GLU A 536 -19.75 -47.11 1.34
C GLU A 536 -20.20 -48.59 1.34
N PHE A 537 -19.31 -49.51 1.00
CA PHE A 537 -19.58 -50.96 0.98
C PHE A 537 -18.96 -51.71 2.16
N ARG A 538 -18.44 -51.06 3.18
CA ARG A 538 -17.73 -51.73 4.25
C ARG A 538 -18.56 -52.80 4.96
N ASN A 539 -19.76 -52.45 5.36
CA ASN A 539 -20.66 -53.38 6.05
C ASN A 539 -21.90 -53.60 5.20
N THR A 540 -21.74 -54.21 4.02
CA THR A 540 -22.81 -54.26 3.04
C THR A 540 -22.95 -55.68 2.50
N VAL A 541 -24.22 -56.05 2.26
CA VAL A 541 -24.59 -57.23 1.51
C VAL A 541 -25.08 -56.78 0.12
N ILE A 542 -24.48 -57.32 -0.94
CA ILE A 542 -24.87 -57.06 -2.34
C ILE A 542 -25.86 -58.16 -2.77
N VAL A 543 -27.00 -57.73 -3.29
CA VAL A 543 -28.06 -58.61 -3.81
C VAL A 543 -28.43 -58.17 -5.24
N SER A 544 -29.22 -58.98 -5.91
CA SER A 544 -29.73 -58.63 -7.25
C SER A 544 -30.58 -57.35 -7.19
N PRO A 545 -30.62 -56.53 -8.22
CA PRO A 545 -31.46 -55.33 -8.28
C PRO A 545 -32.93 -55.63 -8.03
N GLY A 546 -33.44 -56.77 -8.50
CA GLY A 546 -34.84 -57.19 -8.28
C GLY A 546 -35.14 -57.52 -6.82
N THR A 547 -34.17 -58.10 -6.09
CA THR A 547 -34.31 -58.35 -4.65
C THR A 547 -34.33 -57.02 -3.90
N LEU A 548 -33.47 -56.09 -4.24
CA LEU A 548 -33.46 -54.76 -3.60
C LEU A 548 -34.77 -53.99 -3.88
N GLN A 549 -35.32 -54.09 -5.08
CA GLN A 549 -36.56 -53.44 -5.48
C GLN A 549 -37.76 -53.90 -4.63
N ARG A 550 -37.79 -55.16 -4.19
CA ARG A 550 -38.85 -55.68 -3.32
C ARG A 550 -38.89 -55.05 -1.95
N THR A 551 -37.78 -54.55 -1.44
CA THR A 551 -37.77 -53.78 -0.22
C THR A 551 -38.46 -52.43 -0.34
N GLY A 552 -38.65 -51.93 -1.57
CA GLY A 552 -39.32 -50.65 -1.87
C GLY A 552 -38.62 -49.38 -1.41
N ARG A 553 -37.36 -49.47 -1.00
CA ARG A 553 -36.64 -48.39 -0.31
C ARG A 553 -35.25 -48.07 -0.84
N GLY A 554 -34.88 -48.53 -2.02
CA GLY A 554 -33.53 -48.32 -2.56
C GLY A 554 -33.37 -47.01 -3.33
N GLN A 555 -32.31 -46.26 -3.08
CA GLN A 555 -31.88 -45.14 -3.91
C GLN A 555 -30.83 -45.60 -4.95
N VAL A 556 -30.98 -45.22 -6.23
CA VAL A 556 -29.99 -45.49 -7.27
C VAL A 556 -29.16 -44.25 -7.53
N THR A 557 -27.86 -44.35 -7.40
CA THR A 557 -26.91 -43.32 -7.81
C THR A 557 -26.02 -43.88 -8.92
N TYR A 558 -25.95 -43.15 -10.03
CA TYR A 558 -25.03 -43.51 -11.11
C TYR A 558 -23.73 -42.73 -10.92
N ILE A 559 -22.58 -43.37 -11.13
CA ILE A 559 -21.27 -42.81 -10.94
C ILE A 559 -20.54 -42.94 -12.28
N ALA A 560 -20.39 -41.78 -12.95
CA ALA A 560 -19.72 -41.73 -14.25
C ALA A 560 -18.30 -41.14 -14.09
N GLU A 561 -17.33 -41.81 -14.67
CA GLU A 561 -15.96 -41.29 -14.82
C GLU A 561 -15.82 -40.64 -16.20
N THR A 562 -15.36 -39.39 -16.21
CA THR A 562 -15.15 -38.63 -17.44
C THR A 562 -13.67 -38.46 -17.76
N GLU A 563 -13.36 -38.07 -18.97
CA GLU A 563 -12.04 -37.61 -19.31
C GLU A 563 -11.73 -36.29 -18.59
N ARG A 564 -10.44 -36.05 -18.31
CA ARG A 564 -9.99 -34.86 -17.60
C ARG A 564 -10.41 -33.59 -18.34
N GLY A 565 -11.07 -32.67 -17.65
CA GLY A 565 -11.51 -31.37 -18.18
C GLY A 565 -12.92 -31.39 -18.81
N TYR A 566 -13.51 -32.54 -19.04
CA TYR A 566 -14.85 -32.65 -19.68
C TYR A 566 -16.01 -32.82 -18.66
N GLY A 567 -15.73 -33.02 -17.39
CA GLY A 567 -16.73 -33.26 -16.35
C GLY A 567 -17.90 -32.27 -16.35
N LYS A 568 -17.65 -30.96 -16.51
CA LYS A 568 -18.72 -29.95 -16.59
C LYS A 568 -19.57 -30.05 -17.87
N ALA A 569 -18.98 -30.41 -18.98
CA ALA A 569 -19.70 -30.55 -20.25
C ALA A 569 -20.59 -31.77 -20.19
N VAL A 570 -20.06 -32.91 -19.72
CA VAL A 570 -20.80 -34.15 -19.52
C VAL A 570 -21.92 -33.99 -18.49
N ALA A 571 -21.65 -33.30 -17.37
CA ALA A 571 -22.66 -33.03 -16.36
C ALA A 571 -23.87 -32.25 -16.87
N LYS A 572 -23.70 -31.39 -17.88
CA LYS A 572 -24.80 -30.68 -18.56
C LYS A 572 -25.53 -31.54 -19.57
N ALA A 573 -24.85 -32.51 -20.20
CA ALA A 573 -25.43 -33.37 -21.20
C ALA A 573 -26.27 -34.51 -20.58
N ILE A 574 -25.88 -35.06 -19.41
CA ILE A 574 -26.52 -36.18 -18.74
C ILE A 574 -28.03 -35.93 -18.50
N PRO A 575 -28.49 -34.83 -17.92
CA PRO A 575 -29.91 -34.57 -17.68
C PRO A 575 -30.74 -34.59 -18.99
N LEU A 576 -30.17 -34.00 -20.05
CA LEU A 576 -30.82 -33.95 -21.37
C LEU A 576 -30.90 -35.35 -22.03
N THR A 577 -29.93 -36.21 -21.73
CA THR A 577 -29.90 -37.58 -22.27
C THR A 577 -30.83 -38.50 -21.53
N LEU A 578 -30.95 -38.36 -20.20
CA LEU A 578 -31.76 -39.25 -19.37
C LEU A 578 -33.24 -38.85 -19.35
N LYS A 579 -33.55 -37.57 -19.17
CA LYS A 579 -34.92 -37.04 -19.10
C LYS A 579 -35.04 -35.76 -19.95
N PRO A 580 -35.10 -35.86 -21.27
CA PRO A 580 -35.15 -34.67 -22.13
C PRO A 580 -36.38 -33.79 -21.90
N ALA A 581 -37.50 -34.35 -21.45
CA ALA A 581 -38.72 -33.60 -21.15
C ALA A 581 -38.61 -32.79 -19.83
N GLU A 582 -37.88 -33.29 -18.84
CA GLU A 582 -37.75 -32.70 -17.53
C GLU A 582 -36.31 -32.81 -16.99
N PRO A 583 -35.33 -32.13 -17.59
CA PRO A 583 -33.92 -32.26 -17.24
C PRO A 583 -33.62 -31.81 -15.80
N SER A 584 -34.42 -30.91 -15.23
CA SER A 584 -34.26 -30.39 -13.88
C SER A 584 -34.49 -31.40 -12.77
N GLN A 585 -35.09 -32.56 -13.08
CA GLN A 585 -35.26 -33.64 -12.11
C GLN A 585 -33.98 -34.43 -11.88
N ILE A 586 -33.04 -34.41 -12.80
CA ILE A 586 -31.75 -35.08 -12.63
C ILE A 586 -30.75 -34.14 -11.95
N ASN A 587 -30.27 -34.56 -10.80
CA ASN A 587 -29.19 -33.90 -10.07
C ASN A 587 -27.84 -34.54 -10.48
N VAL A 588 -26.93 -33.73 -10.94
CA VAL A 588 -25.56 -34.16 -11.26
C VAL A 588 -24.60 -33.40 -10.37
N GLU A 589 -24.11 -34.08 -9.37
CA GLU A 589 -23.10 -33.53 -8.46
C GLU A 589 -21.72 -33.72 -9.07
N THR A 590 -21.03 -32.63 -9.23
CA THR A 590 -19.64 -32.62 -9.66
C THR A 590 -18.75 -32.28 -8.46
N PRO A 591 -17.51 -32.71 -8.41
CA PRO A 591 -16.55 -32.24 -7.39
C PRO A 591 -16.35 -30.71 -7.37
N SER A 592 -17.00 -29.98 -8.28
CA SER A 592 -16.97 -28.51 -8.35
C SER A 592 -17.62 -27.81 -7.14
N ASP A 593 -18.45 -28.49 -6.35
CA ASP A 593 -18.94 -27.93 -5.09
C ASP A 593 -17.83 -27.75 -4.06
N LEU A 594 -16.77 -28.55 -4.15
CA LEU A 594 -15.51 -28.30 -3.47
C LEU A 594 -14.82 -27.00 -3.94
N GLN A 595 -15.02 -26.57 -5.19
CA GLN A 595 -14.44 -25.31 -5.69
C GLN A 595 -15.15 -24.09 -5.12
N SER A 596 -16.47 -24.13 -4.91
CA SER A 596 -17.21 -23.04 -4.26
C SER A 596 -16.86 -22.92 -2.79
N LEU A 597 -16.74 -24.03 -2.09
CA LEU A 597 -16.27 -24.07 -0.69
C LEU A 597 -14.84 -23.55 -0.55
N ARG A 598 -13.98 -23.89 -1.52
CA ARG A 598 -12.60 -23.38 -1.62
C ARG A 598 -12.54 -21.88 -1.87
N ALA A 599 -13.34 -21.39 -2.83
CA ALA A 599 -13.40 -19.95 -3.10
C ALA A 599 -13.83 -19.17 -1.86
N SER A 600 -14.78 -19.72 -1.10
CA SER A 600 -15.21 -19.15 0.17
C SER A 600 -14.09 -19.16 1.23
N ILE A 601 -13.42 -20.29 1.45
CA ILE A 601 -12.30 -20.40 2.41
C ILE A 601 -11.12 -19.51 2.01
N ALA A 602 -10.77 -19.47 0.73
CA ALA A 602 -9.70 -18.61 0.23
C ALA A 602 -10.04 -17.11 0.38
N SER A 603 -11.31 -16.74 0.17
CA SER A 603 -11.82 -15.39 0.40
C SER A 603 -11.76 -15.01 1.87
N ASP A 604 -12.19 -15.90 2.78
CA ASP A 604 -12.19 -15.65 4.21
C ASP A 604 -10.76 -15.51 4.76
N LEU A 605 -9.85 -16.41 4.36
CA LEU A 605 -8.42 -16.31 4.68
C LEU A 605 -7.81 -15.00 4.14
N GLY A 606 -8.15 -14.62 2.90
CA GLY A 606 -7.72 -13.35 2.30
C GLY A 606 -8.20 -12.15 3.10
N LEU A 607 -9.42 -12.18 3.61
CA LEU A 607 -9.98 -11.13 4.47
C LEU A 607 -9.22 -11.03 5.81
N TYR A 608 -8.96 -12.14 6.50
CA TYR A 608 -8.18 -12.13 7.76
C TYR A 608 -6.75 -11.61 7.55
N VAL A 609 -6.09 -12.06 6.50
CA VAL A 609 -4.75 -11.59 6.12
C VAL A 609 -4.79 -10.10 5.79
N GLY A 610 -5.80 -9.63 5.06
CA GLY A 610 -6.00 -8.22 4.73
C GLY A 610 -6.20 -7.35 5.96
N VAL A 611 -7.04 -7.78 6.91
CA VAL A 611 -7.27 -7.07 8.18
C VAL A 611 -6.00 -7.00 9.01
N LEU A 612 -5.29 -8.12 9.20
CA LEU A 612 -4.04 -8.14 9.97
C LEU A 612 -2.97 -7.24 9.35
N SER A 613 -2.82 -7.31 8.03
CA SER A 613 -1.89 -6.46 7.28
C SER A 613 -2.30 -4.98 7.35
N GLY A 614 -3.59 -4.68 7.32
CA GLY A 614 -4.13 -3.34 7.52
C GLY A 614 -3.77 -2.79 8.90
N ILE A 615 -3.90 -3.58 9.96
CA ILE A 615 -3.50 -3.19 11.32
C ILE A 615 -1.99 -2.90 11.37
N LEU A 616 -1.16 -3.76 10.79
CA LEU A 616 0.31 -3.54 10.73
C LEU A 616 0.67 -2.26 9.98
N LEU A 617 -0.01 -1.97 8.86
CA LEU A 617 0.18 -0.72 8.10
C LEU A 617 -0.23 0.51 8.90
N VAL A 618 -1.33 0.45 9.65
CA VAL A 618 -1.77 1.54 10.52
C VAL A 618 -0.74 1.78 11.64
N LEU A 619 -0.24 0.73 12.28
CA LEU A 619 0.80 0.85 13.31
C LEU A 619 2.11 1.42 12.74
N ALA A 620 2.53 0.97 11.56
CA ALA A 620 3.70 1.51 10.86
C ALA A 620 3.50 2.99 10.50
N SER A 621 2.32 3.36 10.00
CA SER A 621 1.94 4.74 9.68
C SER A 621 1.97 5.65 10.91
N LEU A 622 1.44 5.17 12.04
CA LEU A 622 1.43 5.92 13.30
C LEU A 622 2.84 6.12 13.86
N SER A 623 3.66 5.07 13.82
CA SER A 623 5.08 5.14 14.21
C SER A 623 5.83 6.16 13.35
N ALA A 624 5.65 6.12 12.03
CA ALA A 624 6.25 7.06 11.09
C ALA A 624 5.74 8.50 11.33
N ALA A 625 4.44 8.69 11.56
CA ALA A 625 3.86 9.99 11.86
C ALA A 625 4.44 10.59 13.13
N THR A 626 4.61 9.79 14.18
CA THR A 626 5.22 10.23 15.45
C THR A 626 6.67 10.65 15.24
N ALA A 627 7.45 9.86 14.53
CA ALA A 627 8.85 10.19 14.26
C ALA A 627 9.00 11.41 13.34
N MET A 628 8.11 11.59 12.36
CA MET A 628 8.06 12.81 11.55
C MET A 628 7.62 14.03 12.35
N TYR A 629 6.68 13.88 13.28
CA TYR A 629 6.30 14.96 14.20
C TYR A 629 7.47 15.42 15.08
N LEU A 630 8.22 14.49 15.67
CA LEU A 630 9.43 14.80 16.43
C LEU A 630 10.48 15.50 15.55
N SER A 631 10.57 15.12 14.29
CA SER A 631 11.41 15.81 13.30
C SER A 631 11.00 17.25 13.07
N VAL A 632 9.72 17.51 12.92
CA VAL A 632 9.19 18.89 12.79
C VAL A 632 9.55 19.70 14.02
N GLN A 633 9.43 19.12 15.20
CA GLN A 633 9.81 19.81 16.47
C GLN A 633 11.31 20.15 16.51
N SER A 634 12.18 19.24 16.11
CA SER A 634 13.64 19.48 16.09
C SER A 634 14.08 20.49 15.01
N ARG A 635 13.23 20.77 13.99
CA ARG A 635 13.49 21.69 12.88
C ARG A 635 12.68 22.99 12.98
N THR A 636 12.17 23.34 14.19
CA THR A 636 11.30 24.51 14.37
C THR A 636 11.98 25.80 13.93
N ALA A 637 13.27 26.00 14.27
CA ALA A 637 14.04 27.19 13.87
C ALA A 637 14.19 27.27 12.32
N GLU A 638 14.42 26.17 11.64
CA GLU A 638 14.48 26.10 10.17
C GLU A 638 13.15 26.48 9.52
N ILE A 639 12.05 25.94 10.05
CA ILE A 639 10.69 26.23 9.56
C ILE A 639 10.37 27.73 9.77
N ALA A 640 10.72 28.27 10.95
CA ALA A 640 10.53 29.68 11.26
C ALA A 640 11.32 30.59 10.33
N LEU A 641 12.58 30.25 10.06
CA LEU A 641 13.42 30.98 9.10
C LEU A 641 12.78 31.02 7.70
N ARG A 642 12.35 29.86 7.19
CA ARG A 642 11.67 29.80 5.88
C ARG A 642 10.41 30.66 5.87
N ARG A 643 9.61 30.60 6.94
CA ARG A 643 8.42 31.43 7.09
C ARG A 643 8.75 32.93 7.17
N ALA A 644 9.82 33.29 7.86
CA ALA A 644 10.28 34.68 7.96
C ALA A 644 10.70 35.25 6.59
N ILE A 645 11.35 34.45 5.74
CA ILE A 645 11.72 34.83 4.37
C ILE A 645 10.50 34.93 3.41
N GLY A 646 9.28 34.55 3.88
CA GLY A 646 8.06 34.65 3.09
C GLY A 646 7.61 33.33 2.45
N SER A 647 8.08 32.16 2.94
CA SER A 647 7.55 30.87 2.49
C SER A 647 6.09 30.73 2.90
N SER A 648 5.23 30.37 1.95
CA SER A 648 3.81 30.12 2.22
C SER A 648 3.61 28.86 3.08
N LYS A 649 2.51 28.82 3.85
CA LYS A 649 2.12 27.63 4.63
C LYS A 649 2.07 26.37 3.77
N TRP A 650 1.56 26.49 2.55
CA TRP A 650 1.48 25.38 1.60
C TRP A 650 2.83 24.89 1.11
N LEU A 651 3.80 25.78 0.88
CA LEU A 651 5.16 25.39 0.50
C LEU A 651 5.81 24.54 1.59
N ILE A 652 5.67 24.95 2.85
CA ILE A 652 6.20 24.19 4.00
C ILE A 652 5.52 22.81 4.08
N ALA A 653 4.17 22.76 4.00
CA ALA A 653 3.44 21.50 4.06
C ALA A 653 3.87 20.55 2.94
N ARG A 654 4.03 21.07 1.71
CA ARG A 654 4.42 20.27 0.53
C ARG A 654 5.81 19.66 0.67
N ILE A 655 6.77 20.34 1.25
CA ILE A 655 8.12 19.82 1.51
C ILE A 655 8.05 18.58 2.43
N PHE A 656 7.33 18.66 3.54
CA PHE A 656 7.17 17.53 4.47
C PHE A 656 6.33 16.39 3.89
N LEU A 657 5.29 16.68 3.09
CA LEU A 657 4.51 15.66 2.38
C LEU A 657 5.39 14.89 1.39
N MET A 658 6.25 15.61 0.64
CA MET A 658 7.15 15.00 -0.32
C MET A 658 8.22 14.13 0.36
N GLU A 659 8.77 14.59 1.51
CA GLU A 659 9.67 13.79 2.35
C GLU A 659 8.99 12.48 2.79
N GLY A 660 7.73 12.55 3.22
CA GLY A 660 6.94 11.36 3.60
C GLY A 660 6.67 10.40 2.45
N VAL A 661 6.28 10.92 1.29
CA VAL A 661 6.04 10.10 0.09
C VAL A 661 7.32 9.39 -0.35
N MET A 662 8.46 10.09 -0.40
CA MET A 662 9.73 9.48 -0.78
C MET A 662 10.18 8.39 0.21
N LEU A 663 10.03 8.62 1.52
CA LEU A 663 10.28 7.61 2.54
C LEU A 663 9.36 6.40 2.35
N GLY A 664 8.08 6.65 2.05
CA GLY A 664 7.11 5.61 1.78
C GLY A 664 7.43 4.80 0.52
N VAL A 665 7.85 5.45 -0.56
CA VAL A 665 8.30 4.78 -1.79
C VAL A 665 9.54 3.92 -1.53
N LEU A 666 10.56 4.46 -0.85
CA LEU A 666 11.78 3.72 -0.52
C LEU A 666 11.47 2.53 0.41
N GLY A 667 10.75 2.76 1.50
CA GLY A 667 10.34 1.71 2.43
C GLY A 667 9.41 0.69 1.78
N GLY A 668 8.47 1.12 0.95
CA GLY A 668 7.58 0.26 0.18
C GLY A 668 8.31 -0.63 -0.82
N SER A 669 9.33 -0.10 -1.51
CA SER A 669 10.17 -0.87 -2.43
C SER A 669 10.98 -1.94 -1.69
N ILE A 670 11.64 -1.56 -0.59
CA ILE A 670 12.39 -2.49 0.27
C ILE A 670 11.44 -3.52 0.87
N GLY A 671 10.27 -3.10 1.34
CA GLY A 671 9.23 -3.95 1.89
C GLY A 671 8.71 -4.96 0.87
N ALA A 672 8.44 -4.53 -0.36
CA ALA A 672 8.02 -5.43 -1.43
C ALA A 672 9.07 -6.51 -1.72
N CYS A 673 10.33 -6.11 -1.86
CA CYS A 673 11.44 -7.05 -2.08
C CYS A 673 11.60 -8.03 -0.89
N SER A 674 11.63 -7.53 0.34
CA SER A 674 11.78 -8.36 1.54
C SER A 674 10.56 -9.28 1.75
N GLY A 675 9.34 -8.80 1.47
CA GLY A 675 8.12 -9.59 1.53
C GLY A 675 8.08 -10.73 0.51
N MET A 676 8.52 -10.47 -0.73
CA MET A 676 8.67 -11.53 -1.74
C MET A 676 9.73 -12.56 -1.34
N ILE A 677 10.89 -12.12 -0.81
CA ILE A 677 11.91 -13.02 -0.31
C ILE A 677 11.38 -13.88 0.84
N ALA A 678 10.64 -13.26 1.77
CA ALA A 678 10.00 -13.98 2.88
C ALA A 678 9.00 -15.03 2.36
N THR A 679 8.19 -14.69 1.35
CA THR A 679 7.26 -15.63 0.68
C THR A 679 8.01 -16.81 0.09
N ILE A 680 9.13 -16.59 -0.61
CA ILE A 680 9.96 -17.66 -1.18
C ILE A 680 10.49 -18.58 -0.07
N ILE A 681 11.09 -18.00 0.97
CA ILE A 681 11.69 -18.77 2.08
C ILE A 681 10.62 -19.61 2.79
N LEU A 682 9.49 -19.00 3.13
CA LEU A 682 8.39 -19.70 3.81
C LEU A 682 7.79 -20.80 2.93
N SER A 683 7.61 -20.55 1.64
CA SER A 683 7.12 -21.54 0.68
C SER A 683 8.10 -22.73 0.57
N LEU A 684 9.41 -22.46 0.53
CA LEU A 684 10.44 -23.53 0.50
C LEU A 684 10.41 -24.37 1.77
N VAL A 685 10.28 -23.75 2.94
CA VAL A 685 10.19 -24.48 4.24
C VAL A 685 8.95 -25.36 4.28
N GLN A 686 7.83 -24.93 3.69
CA GLN A 686 6.59 -25.69 3.63
C GLN A 686 6.56 -26.73 2.48
N GLY A 687 7.57 -26.74 1.62
CA GLY A 687 7.59 -27.58 0.41
C GLY A 687 6.55 -27.15 -0.64
N TRP A 688 6.16 -25.86 -0.65
CA TRP A 688 5.20 -25.31 -1.60
C TRP A 688 5.89 -24.65 -2.79
N GLN A 689 5.16 -24.52 -3.89
CA GLN A 689 5.61 -23.69 -5.01
C GLN A 689 5.28 -22.22 -4.71
N ALA A 690 6.29 -21.36 -4.66
CA ALA A 690 6.11 -19.94 -4.46
C ALA A 690 5.48 -19.31 -5.72
N VAL A 691 4.35 -18.66 -5.55
CA VAL A 691 3.69 -17.88 -6.61
C VAL A 691 3.99 -16.41 -6.39
N LEU A 692 4.75 -15.80 -7.31
CA LEU A 692 5.17 -14.41 -7.25
C LEU A 692 4.56 -13.64 -8.42
N SER A 693 3.65 -12.72 -8.13
CA SER A 693 3.09 -11.80 -9.12
C SER A 693 3.96 -10.53 -9.22
N PRO A 694 4.39 -10.09 -10.41
CA PRO A 694 5.07 -8.80 -10.60
C PRO A 694 4.26 -7.61 -10.06
N GLY A 695 2.94 -7.75 -9.97
CA GLY A 695 2.04 -6.76 -9.39
C GLY A 695 2.33 -6.45 -7.92
N PHE A 696 2.95 -7.34 -7.17
CA PHE A 696 3.32 -7.12 -5.76
C PHE A 696 4.33 -5.98 -5.59
N VAL A 697 5.25 -5.77 -6.55
CA VAL A 697 6.19 -4.65 -6.51
C VAL A 697 5.43 -3.32 -6.65
N VAL A 698 4.55 -3.23 -7.65
CA VAL A 698 3.75 -2.02 -7.91
C VAL A 698 2.82 -1.74 -6.72
N LEU A 699 2.17 -2.78 -6.18
CA LEU A 699 1.33 -2.67 -5.01
C LEU A 699 2.12 -2.16 -3.80
N GLY A 700 3.31 -2.73 -3.53
CA GLY A 700 4.15 -2.36 -2.40
C GLY A 700 4.63 -0.91 -2.48
N VAL A 701 5.08 -0.46 -3.65
CA VAL A 701 5.47 0.94 -3.90
C VAL A 701 4.26 1.88 -3.74
N GLY A 702 3.11 1.51 -4.29
CA GLY A 702 1.89 2.31 -4.20
C GLY A 702 1.35 2.44 -2.77
N VAL A 703 1.28 1.32 -2.05
CA VAL A 703 0.86 1.29 -0.63
C VAL A 703 1.89 2.05 0.22
N GLY A 704 3.19 1.87 -0.02
CA GLY A 704 4.24 2.61 0.66
C GLY A 704 4.12 4.12 0.45
N ALA A 705 3.92 4.58 -0.79
CA ALA A 705 3.71 5.99 -1.11
C ALA A 705 2.47 6.57 -0.42
N LEU A 706 1.35 5.84 -0.43
CA LEU A 706 0.11 6.26 0.21
C LEU A 706 0.25 6.35 1.74
N THR A 707 0.83 5.34 2.37
CA THR A 707 1.08 5.34 3.82
C THR A 707 2.06 6.44 4.21
N GLY A 708 3.09 6.70 3.39
CA GLY A 708 4.03 7.81 3.57
C GLY A 708 3.33 9.17 3.48
N LEU A 709 2.41 9.35 2.53
CA LEU A 709 1.60 10.56 2.40
C LEU A 709 0.68 10.76 3.63
N VAL A 710 -0.02 9.72 4.06
CA VAL A 710 -0.95 9.78 5.19
C VAL A 710 -0.20 10.06 6.48
N SER A 711 0.92 9.38 6.75
CA SER A 711 1.72 9.56 7.96
C SER A 711 2.35 10.96 8.07
N SER A 712 2.68 11.59 6.92
CA SER A 712 3.27 12.93 6.89
C SER A 712 2.23 14.06 6.93
N ALA A 713 0.95 13.80 6.68
CA ALA A 713 -0.09 14.82 6.57
C ALA A 713 -0.24 15.66 7.85
N TYR A 714 -0.35 15.03 9.02
CA TYR A 714 -0.46 15.74 10.30
C TYR A 714 0.81 16.50 10.66
N PRO A 715 2.03 15.93 10.61
CA PRO A 715 3.27 16.67 10.82
C PRO A 715 3.43 17.86 9.87
N ALA A 716 3.11 17.70 8.59
CA ALA A 716 3.17 18.77 7.59
C ALA A 716 2.20 19.93 7.93
N TRP A 717 1.00 19.60 8.37
CA TRP A 717 0.02 20.59 8.79
C TRP A 717 0.51 21.36 10.04
N VAL A 718 1.05 20.66 11.03
CA VAL A 718 1.65 21.30 12.23
C VAL A 718 2.81 22.21 11.85
N ALA A 719 3.74 21.74 10.99
CA ALA A 719 4.87 22.51 10.50
C ALA A 719 4.42 23.81 9.82
N SER A 720 3.38 23.73 9.00
CA SER A 720 2.86 24.88 8.24
C SER A 720 2.25 25.99 9.11
N ARG A 721 1.81 25.67 10.32
CA ARG A 721 1.18 26.62 11.27
C ARG A 721 2.12 27.24 12.29
N LYS A 722 3.40 26.86 12.31
CA LYS A 722 4.39 27.47 13.19
C LYS A 722 4.54 28.96 12.89
N SER A 723 4.43 29.79 13.96
CA SER A 723 4.64 31.22 13.87
C SER A 723 6.14 31.54 13.71
N PRO A 724 6.53 32.37 12.72
CA PRO A 724 7.93 32.78 12.58
C PRO A 724 8.42 33.60 13.78
N ALA A 725 7.56 34.44 14.39
CA ALA A 725 7.93 35.31 15.49
C ALA A 725 8.26 34.53 16.78
N ASP A 726 7.46 33.50 17.11
CA ASP A 726 7.65 32.72 18.35
C ASP A 726 8.92 31.85 18.30
N ALA A 727 9.23 31.31 17.16
CA ALA A 727 10.39 30.44 17.00
C ALA A 727 11.73 31.20 16.87
N MET A 728 11.69 32.53 16.71
CA MET A 728 12.87 33.40 16.64
C MET A 728 13.24 34.03 18.02
N ARG A 729 12.32 33.93 18.99
CA ARG A 729 12.54 34.46 20.34
C ARG A 729 13.27 33.49 21.29
N GLY A 730 13.39 32.21 20.94
CA GLY A 730 14.15 31.17 21.63
C GLY A 730 15.51 30.99 21.01
#